data_509616864130f513ae02d7225ed30be4
#
_entry.id   509616864130f513ae02d7225ed30be4
#
_cell.length_a   1.000
_cell.length_b   1.000
_cell.length_c   1.000
_cell.angle_alpha   90.00
_cell.angle_beta   90.00
_cell.angle_gamma   90.00
#
_symmetry.space_group_name_H-M   'P 1'
#
loop_
_entity.id
_entity.type
_entity.pdbx_description
1 polymer ?
#
loop_
_entity_poly.entity_id
_entity_poly.type
_entity_poly.pdbx_seq_one_letter_code
_entity_poly.pdbx_strand_id
1 'polypeptide(L)'
;MEGPDAEAEVRLELNRHVRTLCTSGDAVEMIETLKLLTRYLCDGPNTEVSETLMKEFNRVHYTRILKFLASNLQADWLQRLNASQHRELWDRFFLCGPPDQSMLVLMDCIGTLSQSSGQDKVVDVLEQYLQTGRLTDLLWSRCKGSNSSDSPQLREILLGRLVSLPDITANHLHPHNRPLFLPDYYYPLLAREMNCALEKTCRALRGGQDCSLSFVAELLGKACIQGHSKLVFRELAPRLCANTRSDMVWQRVCWRLMENVPERWMESVVVGLVQAVDGPDALSRIMGNLVVKNKKVQFVVTHKLLLLQYKYESRVLRTLLGYLARDRERRPLLSQVLRALCQAWSSSSAVKHTPLEQQLYVSRCLLLCVGLLDDRELEELRADLRQCMLGGIQCRLDSAVVQIRRIGMVVGECLSSRLDAGGTQLKFEYDDDEEIRELLSMMDPHVPEEAVPSEEVVPADRPGNQCAEQKESAGSRGRPGSPLSSSPEHDPEGDGGSGSELDSDDELAPYDMSADQEMPTAAPPRYLRDCLEALMSSKDAARVELSLRAAEGLVRRNISAAREVGVELSKVLLHLEDSYCIPDFLALRRGAMVALVVTDTVPVVEFLTTEFYAVNYSLRQRLDVLEVLALSAQELSQPIIEQGRPPRGAQPISVVKPLDQNAPPLHWRQVVEQRIQSKTRRFAKGAASATGTAAPSRYAPLAGCFFFPLLCNYDRPQVTFDLMGSDHLVLGRLVHTLGLLTHLAVNAPVATQMGKALLDFVWNVRYHSDQVVRQGVLFAVCAVFLTMPAQHLLPELSDLLPETRAWLADMVEGDPDTDCRSLAAQALALLERSLRVSLEVPAEAPQA
;
A
#
# COMPACT_ATOMS: atom_id res chain seq x y z
N MET A 1 -11.91 26.14 44.45
CA MET A 1 -10.47 26.49 44.42
C MET A 1 -9.71 25.16 44.36
N GLU A 2 -9.64 24.59 43.17
CA GLU A 2 -8.82 23.42 42.92
C GLU A 2 -7.74 23.92 41.97
N GLY A 3 -6.58 24.25 42.52
CA GLY A 3 -5.49 24.90 41.79
C GLY A 3 -4.30 23.96 41.59
N PRO A 4 -3.23 24.44 40.99
CA PRO A 4 -2.02 23.67 40.66
C PRO A 4 -1.37 22.94 41.87
N ASP A 5 -1.73 23.29 43.11
CA ASP A 5 -1.26 22.62 44.32
C ASP A 5 -1.82 21.19 44.47
N ALA A 6 -3.07 20.95 44.10
CA ALA A 6 -3.69 19.62 44.17
C ALA A 6 -3.07 18.63 43.18
N GLU A 7 -2.75 19.08 41.95
CA GLU A 7 -2.04 18.24 40.97
C GLU A 7 -0.62 17.89 41.45
N ALA A 8 0.07 18.82 42.06
CA ALA A 8 1.41 18.60 42.64
C ALA A 8 1.40 17.60 43.80
N GLU A 9 0.40 17.67 44.66
CA GLU A 9 0.21 16.77 45.79
C GLU A 9 -0.07 15.33 45.32
N VAL A 10 -0.94 15.15 44.35
CA VAL A 10 -1.22 13.83 43.73
C VAL A 10 0.02 13.26 43.06
N ARG A 11 0.79 14.07 42.36
CA ARG A 11 2.05 13.62 41.76
C ARG A 11 3.05 13.13 42.79
N LEU A 12 3.13 13.82 43.95
CA LEU A 12 3.97 13.42 45.08
C LEU A 12 3.50 12.09 45.68
N GLU A 13 2.21 11.96 45.93
CA GLU A 13 1.59 10.75 46.46
C GLU A 13 1.78 9.55 45.52
N LEU A 14 1.50 9.72 44.21
CA LEU A 14 1.71 8.69 43.21
C LEU A 14 3.17 8.31 43.07
N ASN A 15 4.10 9.26 43.06
CA ASN A 15 5.53 8.96 43.03
C ASN A 15 5.98 8.20 44.30
N ARG A 16 5.37 8.48 45.46
CA ARG A 16 5.62 7.73 46.70
C ARG A 16 5.13 6.29 46.55
N HIS A 17 3.92 6.06 46.05
CA HIS A 17 3.36 4.73 45.84
C HIS A 17 4.17 3.92 44.81
N VAL A 18 4.57 4.54 43.72
CA VAL A 18 5.45 3.91 42.72
C VAL A 18 6.82 3.56 43.33
N ARG A 19 7.39 4.43 44.15
CA ARG A 19 8.63 4.12 44.89
C ARG A 19 8.44 2.93 45.81
N THR A 20 7.37 2.91 46.63
CA THR A 20 7.04 1.78 47.51
C THR A 20 6.96 0.49 46.73
N LEU A 21 6.25 0.47 45.56
CA LEU A 21 6.18 -0.70 44.70
C LEU A 21 7.54 -1.14 44.13
N CYS A 22 8.47 -0.20 43.91
CA CYS A 22 9.81 -0.50 43.40
C CYS A 22 10.81 -0.94 44.46
N THR A 23 10.64 -0.50 45.73
CA THR A 23 11.65 -0.66 46.78
C THR A 23 11.25 -1.57 47.91
N SER A 24 9.94 -1.74 48.17
CA SER A 24 9.44 -2.59 49.25
C SER A 24 9.59 -4.08 48.88
N GLY A 25 10.17 -4.85 49.83
CA GLY A 25 10.17 -6.31 49.76
C GLY A 25 8.97 -6.92 50.49
N ASP A 26 8.09 -6.10 51.14
CA ASP A 26 6.94 -6.61 51.84
C ASP A 26 5.70 -6.72 50.94
N ALA A 27 5.21 -7.93 50.78
CA ALA A 27 4.04 -8.23 49.96
C ALA A 27 2.76 -7.55 50.50
N VAL A 28 2.65 -7.34 51.81
CA VAL A 28 1.46 -6.71 52.40
C VAL A 28 1.42 -5.24 52.02
N GLU A 29 2.53 -4.53 52.18
CA GLU A 29 2.65 -3.11 51.80
C GLU A 29 2.40 -2.88 50.32
N MET A 30 2.90 -3.79 49.46
CA MET A 30 2.67 -3.72 48.00
C MET A 30 1.18 -3.93 47.67
N ILE A 31 0.52 -4.90 48.29
CA ILE A 31 -0.92 -5.15 48.08
C ILE A 31 -1.76 -3.94 48.52
N GLU A 32 -1.43 -3.34 49.65
CA GLU A 32 -2.13 -2.13 50.13
C GLU A 32 -1.91 -0.95 49.19
N THR A 33 -0.70 -0.77 48.72
CA THR A 33 -0.37 0.28 47.75
C THR A 33 -1.12 0.09 46.43
N LEU A 34 -1.22 -1.16 45.92
CA LEU A 34 -2.00 -1.46 44.71
C LEU A 34 -3.50 -1.19 44.94
N LYS A 35 -4.05 -1.53 46.10
CA LYS A 35 -5.44 -1.19 46.47
C LYS A 35 -5.71 0.30 46.44
N LEU A 36 -4.78 1.11 46.97
CA LEU A 36 -4.86 2.56 46.92
C LEU A 36 -4.86 3.07 45.45
N LEU A 37 -4.00 2.53 44.63
CA LEU A 37 -3.91 2.92 43.20
C LEU A 37 -5.15 2.49 42.39
N THR A 38 -5.84 1.39 42.74
CA THR A 38 -7.09 1.01 42.05
C THR A 38 -8.23 2.03 42.24
N ARG A 39 -8.17 2.93 43.24
CA ARG A 39 -9.15 4.00 43.42
C ARG A 39 -9.16 5.03 42.28
N TYR A 40 -8.07 5.15 41.54
CA TYR A 40 -7.97 6.03 40.39
C TYR A 40 -8.53 5.42 39.09
N LEU A 41 -8.97 4.14 39.12
CA LEU A 41 -9.59 3.46 37.98
C LEU A 41 -11.11 3.68 37.97
N CYS A 42 -11.72 3.84 36.81
CA CYS A 42 -13.05 4.42 36.57
C CYS A 42 -14.29 3.64 37.06
N ASP A 43 -14.21 2.52 37.80
CA ASP A 43 -15.36 1.63 38.06
C ASP A 43 -15.71 1.41 39.54
N GLY A 44 -15.59 2.40 40.40
CA GLY A 44 -16.00 2.28 41.79
C GLY A 44 -17.22 3.12 42.14
N PRO A 45 -18.27 2.56 42.78
CA PRO A 45 -19.42 3.33 43.23
C PRO A 45 -19.13 4.30 44.41
N ASN A 46 -17.89 4.32 44.91
CA ASN A 46 -17.39 5.17 45.99
C ASN A 46 -16.07 5.84 45.59
N THR A 47 -16.02 6.58 44.50
CA THR A 47 -14.82 7.37 44.17
C THR A 47 -14.85 8.69 44.94
N GLU A 48 -14.15 8.71 46.07
CA GLU A 48 -13.75 9.94 46.79
C GLU A 48 -12.74 10.78 45.97
N VAL A 49 -12.33 10.30 44.79
CA VAL A 49 -11.31 10.93 43.95
C VAL A 49 -11.99 11.84 42.93
N SER A 50 -11.56 13.09 42.84
CA SER A 50 -12.05 14.08 41.87
C SER A 50 -11.82 13.59 40.41
N GLU A 51 -12.76 13.88 39.54
CA GLU A 51 -12.65 13.55 38.09
C GLU A 51 -11.40 14.14 37.43
N THR A 52 -10.95 15.30 37.89
CA THR A 52 -9.74 15.97 37.41
C THR A 52 -8.48 15.16 37.75
N LEU A 53 -8.41 14.62 38.97
CA LEU A 53 -7.29 13.78 39.41
C LEU A 53 -7.24 12.44 38.73
N MET A 54 -8.39 11.83 38.41
CA MET A 54 -8.49 10.62 37.61
C MET A 54 -8.00 10.86 36.19
N LYS A 55 -8.38 11.99 35.57
CA LYS A 55 -7.90 12.37 34.22
C LYS A 55 -6.38 12.56 34.20
N GLU A 56 -5.81 13.23 35.22
CA GLU A 56 -4.36 13.42 35.32
C GLU A 56 -3.62 12.10 35.55
N PHE A 57 -4.13 11.24 36.44
CA PHE A 57 -3.59 9.90 36.64
C PHE A 57 -3.55 9.11 35.33
N ASN A 58 -4.66 9.06 34.61
CA ASN A 58 -4.79 8.34 33.32
C ASN A 58 -3.88 8.91 32.25
N ARG A 59 -3.64 10.23 32.25
CA ARG A 59 -2.80 10.91 31.25
C ARG A 59 -1.30 10.69 31.49
N VAL A 60 -0.85 10.77 32.72
CA VAL A 60 0.60 10.86 33.05
C VAL A 60 1.15 9.58 33.68
N HIS A 61 0.40 8.93 34.55
CA HIS A 61 0.93 7.88 35.40
C HIS A 61 0.49 6.47 35.04
N TYR A 62 -0.67 6.32 34.42
CA TYR A 62 -1.28 5.03 34.14
C TYR A 62 -0.39 4.10 33.32
N THR A 63 0.09 4.55 32.17
CA THR A 63 1.00 3.74 31.31
C THR A 63 2.25 3.30 32.05
N ARG A 64 2.80 4.17 32.92
CA ARG A 64 3.99 3.85 33.72
C ARG A 64 3.73 2.75 34.72
N ILE A 65 2.55 2.78 35.39
CA ILE A 65 2.14 1.74 36.33
C ILE A 65 1.90 0.41 35.59
N LEU A 66 1.21 0.42 34.42
CA LEU A 66 1.03 -0.77 33.62
C LEU A 66 2.35 -1.41 33.21
N LYS A 67 3.31 -0.61 32.74
CA LYS A 67 4.64 -1.11 32.40
C LYS A 67 5.38 -1.68 33.60
N PHE A 68 5.26 -1.04 34.78
CA PHE A 68 5.83 -1.56 36.02
C PHE A 68 5.21 -2.92 36.39
N LEU A 69 3.88 -3.04 36.34
CA LEU A 69 3.17 -4.29 36.67
C LEU A 69 3.52 -5.40 35.67
N ALA A 70 3.70 -5.06 34.42
CA ALA A 70 4.09 -6.00 33.36
C ALA A 70 5.56 -6.44 33.46
N SER A 71 6.47 -5.55 33.88
CA SER A 71 7.89 -5.86 34.05
C SER A 71 8.18 -6.71 35.28
N ASN A 72 7.29 -6.69 36.31
CA ASN A 72 7.45 -7.39 37.57
C ASN A 72 6.58 -8.65 37.68
N LEU A 73 6.26 -9.29 36.59
CA LEU A 73 5.45 -10.53 36.53
C LEU A 73 6.07 -11.72 37.28
N GLN A 74 7.39 -11.73 37.46
CA GLN A 74 8.12 -12.76 38.18
C GLN A 74 8.41 -12.42 39.67
N ALA A 75 7.91 -11.26 40.15
CA ALA A 75 8.14 -10.84 41.50
C ALA A 75 7.47 -11.79 42.53
N ASP A 76 8.16 -12.11 43.58
CA ASP A 76 7.68 -13.03 44.64
C ASP A 76 6.33 -12.63 45.25
N TRP A 77 6.04 -11.33 45.32
CA TRP A 77 4.78 -10.82 45.86
C TRP A 77 3.59 -11.17 44.96
N LEU A 78 3.77 -11.17 43.64
CA LEU A 78 2.73 -11.51 42.71
C LEU A 78 2.38 -12.99 42.80
N GLN A 79 3.37 -13.86 43.00
CA GLN A 79 3.18 -15.30 43.16
C GLN A 79 2.45 -15.64 44.49
N ARG A 80 2.50 -14.76 45.49
CA ARG A 80 1.81 -14.91 46.78
C ARG A 80 0.33 -14.49 46.73
N LEU A 81 -0.11 -13.82 45.67
CA LEU A 81 -1.52 -13.44 45.50
C LEU A 81 -2.36 -14.68 45.16
N ASN A 82 -3.53 -14.80 45.75
CA ASN A 82 -4.50 -15.81 45.35
C ASN A 82 -5.23 -15.37 44.03
N ALA A 83 -5.97 -16.27 43.41
CA ALA A 83 -6.65 -16.01 42.14
C ALA A 83 -7.65 -14.84 42.21
N SER A 84 -8.30 -14.60 43.35
CA SER A 84 -9.20 -13.44 43.57
C SER A 84 -8.42 -12.14 43.58
N GLN A 85 -7.35 -12.11 44.37
CA GLN A 85 -6.47 -10.93 44.47
C GLN A 85 -5.77 -10.59 43.15
N HIS A 86 -5.41 -11.59 42.36
CA HIS A 86 -4.90 -11.35 41.00
C HIS A 86 -5.91 -10.58 40.15
N ARG A 87 -7.18 -11.01 40.12
CA ARG A 87 -8.25 -10.32 39.38
C ARG A 87 -8.52 -8.91 39.88
N GLU A 88 -8.53 -8.72 41.18
CA GLU A 88 -8.83 -7.42 41.82
C GLU A 88 -7.70 -6.42 41.74
N LEU A 89 -6.44 -6.86 41.81
CA LEU A 89 -5.28 -6.00 41.96
C LEU A 89 -4.39 -5.91 40.73
N TRP A 90 -4.36 -6.95 39.87
CA TRP A 90 -3.51 -6.93 38.69
C TRP A 90 -4.35 -6.83 37.42
N ASP A 91 -5.26 -7.79 37.16
CA ASP A 91 -6.06 -7.82 35.95
C ASP A 91 -6.92 -6.54 35.80
N ARG A 92 -7.42 -6.03 36.91
CA ARG A 92 -8.24 -4.82 36.97
C ARG A 92 -7.54 -3.58 36.43
N PHE A 93 -6.23 -3.44 36.59
CA PHE A 93 -5.49 -2.32 36.01
C PHE A 93 -5.58 -2.35 34.50
N PHE A 94 -5.54 -3.50 33.86
CA PHE A 94 -5.62 -3.62 32.41
C PHE A 94 -7.06 -3.60 31.88
N LEU A 95 -8.02 -4.05 32.68
CA LEU A 95 -9.41 -4.20 32.26
C LEU A 95 -10.30 -2.98 32.58
N CYS A 96 -9.95 -2.14 33.56
CA CYS A 96 -10.79 -1.02 34.00
C CYS A 96 -10.22 0.36 33.70
N GLY A 97 -8.97 0.48 33.28
CA GLY A 97 -8.36 1.76 32.92
C GLY A 97 -8.56 2.19 31.46
N PRO A 98 -7.83 3.21 30.96
CA PRO A 98 -7.87 3.64 29.57
C PRO A 98 -7.58 2.49 28.60
N PRO A 99 -8.54 2.15 27.72
CA PRO A 99 -8.45 0.91 26.95
C PRO A 99 -7.36 0.94 25.87
N ASP A 100 -7.03 2.10 25.34
CA ASP A 100 -5.97 2.29 24.35
C ASP A 100 -4.57 2.06 24.94
N GLN A 101 -4.32 2.60 26.13
CA GLN A 101 -3.04 2.43 26.81
C GLN A 101 -2.84 0.99 27.29
N SER A 102 -3.92 0.37 27.82
CA SER A 102 -3.91 -1.05 28.18
C SER A 102 -3.57 -1.94 27.00
N MET A 103 -4.22 -1.73 25.87
CA MET A 103 -3.99 -2.51 24.64
C MET A 103 -2.54 -2.40 24.17
N LEU A 104 -2.00 -1.17 24.13
CA LEU A 104 -0.61 -0.96 23.69
C LEU A 104 0.39 -1.66 24.62
N VAL A 105 0.22 -1.55 25.95
CA VAL A 105 1.13 -2.19 26.90
C VAL A 105 1.04 -3.71 26.82
N LEU A 106 -0.16 -4.29 26.72
CA LEU A 106 -0.33 -5.75 26.56
C LEU A 106 0.36 -6.26 25.30
N MET A 107 0.20 -5.57 24.19
CA MET A 107 0.84 -5.94 22.90
C MET A 107 2.37 -5.78 22.96
N ASP A 108 2.88 -4.73 23.60
CA ASP A 108 4.32 -4.54 23.80
C ASP A 108 4.91 -5.64 24.69
N CYS A 109 4.18 -6.06 25.72
CA CYS A 109 4.62 -7.15 26.61
C CYS A 109 4.71 -8.49 25.87
N ILE A 110 3.74 -8.81 25.03
CA ILE A 110 3.80 -10.04 24.20
C ILE A 110 5.03 -10.04 23.30
N GLY A 111 5.38 -8.87 22.75
CA GLY A 111 6.55 -8.72 21.87
C GLY A 111 7.90 -8.75 22.60
N THR A 112 7.93 -8.46 23.88
CA THR A 112 9.20 -8.32 24.64
C THR A 112 9.48 -9.44 25.66
N LEU A 113 8.45 -10.11 26.17
CA LEU A 113 8.59 -11.18 27.13
C LEU A 113 8.99 -12.49 26.42
N SER A 114 10.00 -13.17 26.98
CA SER A 114 10.32 -14.55 26.61
C SER A 114 9.23 -15.53 27.12
N GLN A 115 9.17 -16.71 26.54
CA GLN A 115 8.26 -17.78 26.98
C GLN A 115 8.42 -18.07 28.47
N SER A 116 7.42 -17.69 29.26
CA SER A 116 7.42 -17.83 30.72
C SER A 116 5.98 -17.76 31.24
N SER A 117 5.77 -18.19 32.49
CA SER A 117 4.46 -18.04 33.16
C SER A 117 3.97 -16.60 33.22
N GLY A 118 4.88 -15.63 33.12
CA GLY A 118 4.54 -14.21 33.00
C GLY A 118 3.91 -13.86 31.66
N GLN A 119 4.41 -14.45 30.57
CA GLN A 119 3.83 -14.25 29.25
C GLN A 119 2.42 -14.86 29.19
N ASP A 120 2.21 -16.07 29.75
CA ASP A 120 0.90 -16.72 29.81
C ASP A 120 -0.13 -15.83 30.53
N LYS A 121 0.28 -15.16 31.62
CA LYS A 121 -0.58 -14.23 32.37
C LYS A 121 -1.01 -13.03 31.52
N VAL A 122 -0.09 -12.43 30.76
CA VAL A 122 -0.39 -11.31 29.84
C VAL A 122 -1.35 -11.78 28.75
N VAL A 123 -1.14 -12.98 28.22
CA VAL A 123 -1.99 -13.61 27.21
C VAL A 123 -3.41 -13.81 27.76
N ASP A 124 -3.54 -14.33 28.99
CA ASP A 124 -4.85 -14.53 29.64
C ASP A 124 -5.60 -13.20 29.83
N VAL A 125 -4.91 -12.14 30.18
CA VAL A 125 -5.50 -10.79 30.34
C VAL A 125 -5.86 -10.19 28.98
N LEU A 126 -5.04 -10.38 27.95
CA LEU A 126 -5.40 -9.94 26.59
C LEU A 126 -6.62 -10.68 26.08
N GLU A 127 -6.74 -11.98 26.32
CA GLU A 127 -7.93 -12.76 25.98
C GLU A 127 -9.17 -12.23 26.71
N GLN A 128 -9.08 -11.97 28.01
CA GLN A 128 -10.17 -11.35 28.78
C GLN A 128 -10.51 -9.94 28.26
N TYR A 129 -9.51 -9.13 27.91
CA TYR A 129 -9.71 -7.79 27.33
C TYR A 129 -10.56 -7.87 26.05
N LEU A 130 -10.26 -8.82 25.18
CA LEU A 130 -11.02 -9.02 23.93
C LEU A 130 -12.44 -9.56 24.20
N GLN A 131 -12.62 -10.43 25.21
CA GLN A 131 -13.92 -11.04 25.53
C GLN A 131 -14.87 -10.11 26.32
N THR A 132 -14.33 -9.13 27.05
CA THR A 132 -15.13 -8.26 27.94
C THR A 132 -15.61 -6.96 27.26
N GLY A 133 -15.47 -6.84 25.95
CA GLY A 133 -15.94 -5.67 25.20
C GLY A 133 -15.07 -4.42 25.36
N ARG A 134 -13.88 -4.54 25.94
CA ARG A 134 -12.93 -3.41 26.11
C ARG A 134 -12.46 -2.86 24.77
N LEU A 135 -12.47 -3.70 23.74
CA LEU A 135 -12.20 -3.27 22.37
C LEU A 135 -13.29 -2.32 21.84
N THR A 136 -14.56 -2.58 22.14
CA THR A 136 -15.66 -1.62 21.86
C THR A 136 -15.46 -0.29 22.60
N ASP A 137 -15.00 -0.32 23.85
CA ASP A 137 -14.76 0.92 24.62
C ASP A 137 -13.59 1.71 24.03
N LEU A 138 -12.55 1.02 23.57
CA LEU A 138 -11.44 1.63 22.85
C LEU A 138 -11.94 2.32 21.57
N LEU A 139 -12.66 1.61 20.72
CA LEU A 139 -13.19 2.15 19.47
C LEU A 139 -14.14 3.32 19.72
N TRP A 140 -15.02 3.17 20.71
CA TRP A 140 -15.95 4.24 21.11
C TRP A 140 -15.24 5.46 21.67
N SER A 141 -14.18 5.29 22.46
CA SER A 141 -13.39 6.43 22.97
C SER A 141 -12.80 7.27 21.83
N ARG A 142 -12.43 6.60 20.71
CA ARG A 142 -11.91 7.25 19.51
C ARG A 142 -12.98 7.87 18.61
N CYS A 143 -14.23 7.46 18.77
CA CYS A 143 -15.37 8.09 18.10
C CYS A 143 -15.86 9.37 18.79
N LYS A 144 -15.63 9.53 20.10
CA LYS A 144 -16.01 10.75 20.84
C LYS A 144 -15.15 11.93 20.38
N GLY A 145 -15.78 12.91 19.73
CA GLY A 145 -15.13 13.99 18.98
C GLY A 145 -14.39 15.07 19.77
N SER A 146 -13.91 14.83 20.98
CA SER A 146 -13.33 15.88 21.84
C SER A 146 -11.82 15.89 22.00
N ASN A 147 -11.08 14.99 21.35
CA ASN A 147 -9.63 14.88 21.57
C ASN A 147 -8.80 15.51 20.45
N SER A 148 -8.67 16.82 20.50
CA SER A 148 -7.71 17.61 19.71
C SER A 148 -6.24 17.36 20.09
N SER A 149 -5.95 16.45 21.03
CA SER A 149 -4.60 16.17 21.53
C SER A 149 -4.03 14.80 21.12
N ASP A 150 -4.75 14.02 20.29
CA ASP A 150 -4.22 12.74 19.83
C ASP A 150 -3.08 12.95 18.83
N SER A 151 -1.88 12.53 19.24
CA SER A 151 -0.75 12.48 18.31
C SER A 151 -1.09 11.56 17.13
N PRO A 152 -0.95 12.02 15.86
CA PRO A 152 -1.15 11.17 14.69
C PRO A 152 -0.33 9.88 14.74
N GLN A 153 0.86 9.93 15.35
CA GLN A 153 1.74 8.80 15.55
C GLN A 153 1.14 7.73 16.47
N LEU A 154 0.57 8.16 17.62
CA LEU A 154 -0.07 7.23 18.55
C LEU A 154 -1.29 6.55 17.90
N ARG A 155 -2.05 7.31 17.12
CA ARG A 155 -3.18 6.79 16.34
C ARG A 155 -2.73 5.71 15.35
N GLU A 156 -1.68 5.97 14.60
CA GLU A 156 -1.14 5.02 13.60
C GLU A 156 -0.57 3.75 14.27
N ILE A 157 0.14 3.91 15.39
CA ILE A 157 0.66 2.78 16.19
C ILE A 157 -0.51 1.90 16.67
N LEU A 158 -1.54 2.51 17.23
CA LEU A 158 -2.70 1.80 17.74
C LEU A 158 -3.44 1.03 16.64
N LEU A 159 -3.69 1.69 15.49
CA LEU A 159 -4.26 1.05 14.32
C LEU A 159 -3.41 -0.12 13.83
N GLY A 160 -2.09 0.07 13.77
CA GLY A 160 -1.16 -0.98 13.40
C GLY A 160 -1.23 -2.18 14.35
N ARG A 161 -1.17 -1.94 15.66
CA ARG A 161 -1.24 -3.00 16.68
C ARG A 161 -2.56 -3.76 16.65
N LEU A 162 -3.69 -3.05 16.49
CA LEU A 162 -5.01 -3.70 16.41
C LEU A 162 -5.14 -4.59 15.19
N VAL A 163 -4.64 -4.17 14.04
CA VAL A 163 -4.76 -4.97 12.82
C VAL A 163 -3.75 -6.11 12.79
N SER A 164 -2.52 -5.91 13.30
CA SER A 164 -1.48 -6.95 13.31
C SER A 164 -1.48 -7.85 14.55
N LEU A 165 -2.50 -7.79 15.40
CA LEU A 165 -2.56 -8.63 16.61
C LEU A 165 -2.41 -10.14 16.31
N PRO A 166 -3.12 -10.74 15.34
CA PRO A 166 -2.93 -12.14 14.99
C PRO A 166 -1.49 -12.48 14.60
N ASP A 167 -0.84 -11.64 13.82
CA ASP A 167 0.53 -11.85 13.36
C ASP A 167 1.53 -11.75 14.52
N ILE A 168 1.36 -10.74 15.39
CA ILE A 168 2.22 -10.54 16.55
C ILE A 168 2.09 -11.72 17.51
N THR A 169 0.87 -12.14 17.81
CA THR A 169 0.65 -13.29 18.70
C THR A 169 1.15 -14.60 18.10
N ALA A 170 0.95 -14.83 16.80
CA ALA A 170 1.48 -15.99 16.11
C ALA A 170 3.02 -16.06 16.18
N ASN A 171 3.69 -14.92 15.98
CA ASN A 171 5.16 -14.85 15.97
C ASN A 171 5.78 -15.04 17.37
N HIS A 172 5.12 -14.58 18.43
CA HIS A 172 5.69 -14.57 19.77
C HIS A 172 5.18 -15.69 20.69
N LEU A 173 3.97 -16.23 20.42
CA LEU A 173 3.34 -17.24 21.28
C LEU A 173 3.44 -18.67 20.71
N HIS A 174 3.98 -18.84 19.51
CA HIS A 174 4.10 -20.18 18.91
C HIS A 174 4.95 -21.15 19.79
N PRO A 175 4.49 -22.39 20.13
CA PRO A 175 3.26 -23.08 19.72
C PRO A 175 2.03 -22.84 20.64
N HIS A 176 2.11 -21.95 21.63
CA HIS A 176 1.09 -21.74 22.69
C HIS A 176 0.07 -20.65 22.34
N ASN A 177 -0.12 -20.34 21.06
CA ASN A 177 -1.08 -19.30 20.64
C ASN A 177 -2.51 -19.72 20.96
N ARG A 178 -3.35 -18.74 21.38
CA ARG A 178 -4.75 -18.96 21.71
C ARG A 178 -5.63 -18.96 20.46
N PRO A 179 -6.70 -19.79 20.40
CA PRO A 179 -7.63 -19.80 19.25
C PRO A 179 -8.21 -18.42 18.95
N LEU A 180 -8.53 -17.63 19.97
CA LEU A 180 -9.13 -16.28 19.81
C LEU A 180 -8.23 -15.31 19.03
N PHE A 181 -6.93 -15.51 19.04
CA PHE A 181 -5.95 -14.66 18.33
C PHE A 181 -5.74 -15.10 16.88
N LEU A 182 -6.27 -16.27 16.46
CA LEU A 182 -6.17 -16.67 15.06
C LEU A 182 -7.06 -15.79 14.17
N PRO A 183 -6.64 -15.50 12.93
CA PRO A 183 -7.36 -14.62 12.02
C PRO A 183 -8.87 -14.94 11.90
N ASP A 184 -9.22 -16.22 11.81
CA ASP A 184 -10.61 -16.69 11.64
C ASP A 184 -11.52 -16.37 12.81
N TYR A 185 -10.99 -16.14 13.99
CA TYR A 185 -11.73 -15.78 15.20
C TYR A 185 -11.58 -14.29 15.54
N TYR A 186 -10.38 -13.75 15.36
CA TYR A 186 -10.09 -12.36 15.73
C TYR A 186 -10.78 -11.34 14.84
N TYR A 187 -10.68 -11.45 13.50
CA TYR A 187 -11.30 -10.45 12.62
C TYR A 187 -12.83 -10.44 12.67
N PRO A 188 -13.53 -11.56 12.80
CA PRO A 188 -14.96 -11.55 13.12
C PRO A 188 -15.29 -10.90 14.48
N LEU A 189 -14.46 -11.13 15.51
CA LEU A 189 -14.58 -10.43 16.79
C LEU A 189 -14.41 -8.92 16.59
N LEU A 190 -13.33 -8.49 15.94
CA LEU A 190 -13.06 -7.09 15.63
C LEU A 190 -14.24 -6.43 14.90
N ALA A 191 -14.83 -7.12 13.93
CA ALA A 191 -16.00 -6.64 13.19
C ALA A 191 -17.24 -6.47 14.08
N ARG A 192 -17.47 -7.39 15.03
CA ARG A 192 -18.55 -7.27 16.03
C ARG A 192 -18.34 -6.08 16.94
N GLU A 193 -17.12 -5.89 17.43
CA GLU A 193 -16.76 -4.76 18.29
C GLU A 193 -16.86 -3.42 17.54
N MET A 194 -16.48 -3.39 16.26
CA MET A 194 -16.73 -2.22 15.39
C MET A 194 -18.23 -1.92 15.28
N ASN A 195 -19.07 -2.93 15.06
CA ASN A 195 -20.52 -2.72 15.01
C ASN A 195 -21.08 -2.19 16.32
N CYS A 196 -20.63 -2.71 17.47
CA CYS A 196 -21.02 -2.20 18.79
C CYS A 196 -20.59 -0.72 18.99
N ALA A 197 -19.42 -0.33 18.49
CA ALA A 197 -18.97 1.06 18.50
C ALA A 197 -19.84 1.95 17.60
N LEU A 198 -20.24 1.48 16.41
CA LEU A 198 -21.19 2.17 15.53
C LEU A 198 -22.57 2.32 16.18
N GLU A 199 -23.06 1.31 16.93
CA GLU A 199 -24.30 1.42 17.69
C GLU A 199 -24.23 2.50 18.77
N LYS A 200 -23.11 2.55 19.52
CA LYS A 200 -22.86 3.63 20.50
C LYS A 200 -22.83 5.00 19.81
N THR A 201 -22.20 5.08 18.63
CA THR A 201 -22.17 6.29 17.80
C THR A 201 -23.59 6.72 17.38
N CYS A 202 -24.40 5.81 16.88
CA CYS A 202 -25.79 6.12 16.50
C CYS A 202 -26.61 6.63 17.70
N ARG A 203 -26.43 6.05 18.88
CA ARG A 203 -27.09 6.51 20.14
C ARG A 203 -26.63 7.92 20.53
N ALA A 204 -25.34 8.19 20.45
CA ALA A 204 -24.76 9.50 20.78
C ALA A 204 -25.23 10.59 19.80
N LEU A 205 -25.27 10.31 18.50
CA LEU A 205 -25.77 11.23 17.47
C LEU A 205 -27.26 11.57 17.67
N ARG A 206 -28.08 10.58 18.10
CA ARG A 206 -29.48 10.83 18.47
C ARG A 206 -29.60 11.69 19.72
N GLY A 207 -28.62 11.61 20.64
CA GLY A 207 -28.49 12.48 21.80
C GLY A 207 -27.91 13.86 21.50
N GLY A 208 -27.65 14.19 20.24
CA GLY A 208 -27.07 15.49 19.81
C GLY A 208 -25.56 15.62 20.05
N GLN A 209 -24.85 14.52 20.34
CA GLN A 209 -23.38 14.52 20.49
C GLN A 209 -22.71 14.33 19.14
N ASP A 210 -21.66 15.09 18.87
CA ASP A 210 -20.85 14.93 17.67
C ASP A 210 -19.88 13.75 17.81
N CYS A 211 -19.67 12.99 16.71
CA CYS A 211 -18.85 11.80 16.69
C CYS A 211 -18.02 11.73 15.40
N SER A 212 -16.78 11.26 15.51
CA SER A 212 -15.90 11.01 14.38
C SER A 212 -15.82 9.51 14.09
N LEU A 213 -15.97 9.14 12.82
CA LEU A 213 -15.86 7.75 12.37
C LEU A 213 -14.50 7.45 11.71
N SER A 214 -13.59 8.42 11.67
CA SER A 214 -12.33 8.28 10.93
C SER A 214 -11.46 7.12 11.44
N PHE A 215 -11.39 6.91 12.76
CA PHE A 215 -10.61 5.81 13.34
C PHE A 215 -11.16 4.43 12.94
N VAL A 216 -12.48 4.25 13.03
CA VAL A 216 -13.14 2.98 12.66
C VAL A 216 -13.03 2.74 11.15
N ALA A 217 -13.12 3.79 10.33
CA ALA A 217 -12.95 3.70 8.88
C ALA A 217 -11.52 3.31 8.48
N GLU A 218 -10.51 3.88 9.16
CA GLU A 218 -9.11 3.51 8.96
C GLU A 218 -8.82 2.08 9.41
N LEU A 219 -9.38 1.67 10.55
CA LEU A 219 -9.25 0.29 11.04
C LEU A 219 -9.86 -0.71 10.04
N LEU A 220 -11.06 -0.43 9.54
CA LEU A 220 -11.72 -1.22 8.50
C LEU A 220 -10.85 -1.30 7.24
N GLY A 221 -10.36 -0.16 6.78
CA GLY A 221 -9.51 -0.06 5.60
C GLY A 221 -8.23 -0.88 5.73
N LYS A 222 -7.52 -0.76 6.86
CA LYS A 222 -6.28 -1.52 7.13
C LYS A 222 -6.55 -3.02 7.20
N ALA A 223 -7.60 -3.47 7.88
CA ALA A 223 -7.97 -4.89 7.94
C ALA A 223 -8.30 -5.45 6.56
N CYS A 224 -8.99 -4.67 5.72
CA CYS A 224 -9.32 -5.09 4.35
C CYS A 224 -8.10 -5.18 3.43
N ILE A 225 -7.15 -4.22 3.50
CA ILE A 225 -5.95 -4.23 2.64
C ILE A 225 -5.01 -5.39 3.00
N GLN A 226 -5.00 -5.85 4.25
CA GLN A 226 -4.23 -7.01 4.68
C GLN A 226 -4.87 -8.36 4.25
N GLY A 227 -5.97 -8.33 3.50
CA GLY A 227 -6.59 -9.53 2.95
C GLY A 227 -7.74 -10.11 3.78
N HIS A 228 -8.08 -9.50 4.93
CA HIS A 228 -9.10 -10.02 5.84
C HIS A 228 -10.51 -9.48 5.58
N SER A 229 -10.75 -8.85 4.41
CA SER A 229 -12.04 -8.27 4.03
C SER A 229 -13.21 -9.26 4.14
N LYS A 230 -13.01 -10.53 3.72
CA LYS A 230 -14.04 -11.57 3.80
C LYS A 230 -14.45 -11.88 5.23
N LEU A 231 -13.48 -12.00 6.15
CA LEU A 231 -13.73 -12.30 7.57
C LEU A 231 -14.46 -11.14 8.26
N VAL A 232 -14.03 -9.91 7.99
CA VAL A 232 -14.63 -8.70 8.55
C VAL A 232 -16.05 -8.51 8.04
N PHE A 233 -16.26 -8.54 6.72
CA PHE A 233 -17.59 -8.28 6.16
C PHE A 233 -18.58 -9.43 6.36
N ARG A 234 -18.14 -10.67 6.58
CA ARG A 234 -19.00 -11.77 6.99
C ARG A 234 -19.82 -11.43 8.25
N GLU A 235 -19.23 -10.74 9.20
CA GLU A 235 -19.90 -10.32 10.44
C GLU A 235 -20.53 -8.93 10.35
N LEU A 236 -19.85 -8.00 9.65
CA LEU A 236 -20.28 -6.61 9.60
C LEU A 236 -21.46 -6.39 8.65
N ALA A 237 -21.42 -6.97 7.44
CA ALA A 237 -22.40 -6.69 6.40
C ALA A 237 -23.83 -7.07 6.77
N PRO A 238 -24.13 -8.26 7.35
CA PRO A 238 -25.50 -8.62 7.73
C PRO A 238 -26.11 -7.62 8.73
N ARG A 239 -25.32 -7.18 9.70
CA ARG A 239 -25.76 -6.22 10.72
C ARG A 239 -25.99 -4.83 10.13
N LEU A 240 -25.10 -4.35 9.26
CA LEU A 240 -25.31 -3.09 8.54
C LEU A 240 -26.54 -3.15 7.64
N CYS A 241 -26.77 -4.25 6.94
CA CYS A 241 -27.97 -4.45 6.12
C CYS A 241 -29.25 -4.41 6.96
N ALA A 242 -29.27 -5.09 8.12
CA ALA A 242 -30.42 -5.10 9.02
C ALA A 242 -30.70 -3.72 9.63
N ASN A 243 -29.67 -3.06 10.18
CA ASN A 243 -29.80 -1.79 10.86
C ASN A 243 -30.18 -0.64 9.92
N THR A 244 -29.73 -0.68 8.66
CA THR A 244 -30.02 0.37 7.66
C THR A 244 -31.41 0.25 7.02
N ARG A 245 -32.16 -0.86 7.24
CA ARG A 245 -33.51 -1.06 6.63
C ARG A 245 -34.50 0.02 7.01
N SER A 246 -34.57 0.36 8.29
CA SER A 246 -35.60 1.27 8.83
C SER A 246 -35.04 2.53 9.47
N ASP A 247 -33.72 2.66 9.56
CA ASP A 247 -33.09 3.70 10.35
C ASP A 247 -32.18 4.61 9.49
N MET A 248 -32.64 5.85 9.30
CA MET A 248 -31.93 6.88 8.53
C MET A 248 -30.63 7.35 9.21
N VAL A 249 -30.55 7.26 10.55
CA VAL A 249 -29.30 7.62 11.27
C VAL A 249 -28.24 6.58 10.95
N TRP A 250 -28.61 5.29 10.96
CA TRP A 250 -27.72 4.22 10.56
C TRP A 250 -27.23 4.36 9.10
N GLN A 251 -28.10 4.71 8.19
CA GLN A 251 -27.71 4.97 6.79
C GLN A 251 -26.66 6.08 6.70
N ARG A 252 -26.90 7.20 7.40
CA ARG A 252 -25.92 8.33 7.43
C ARG A 252 -24.60 7.93 8.08
N VAL A 253 -24.63 7.14 9.14
CA VAL A 253 -23.42 6.60 9.79
C VAL A 253 -22.66 5.71 8.83
N CYS A 254 -23.33 4.82 8.09
CA CYS A 254 -22.69 3.98 7.07
C CYS A 254 -22.05 4.83 5.95
N TRP A 255 -22.77 5.85 5.44
CA TRP A 255 -22.21 6.75 4.41
C TRP A 255 -20.96 7.46 4.91
N ARG A 256 -21.02 8.01 6.13
CA ARG A 256 -19.86 8.67 6.75
C ARG A 256 -18.71 7.69 7.02
N LEU A 257 -19.01 6.47 7.44
CA LEU A 257 -18.00 5.44 7.60
C LEU A 257 -17.25 5.19 6.29
N MET A 258 -18.01 4.98 5.20
CA MET A 258 -17.43 4.73 3.88
C MET A 258 -16.70 5.95 3.32
N GLU A 259 -17.22 7.17 3.50
CA GLU A 259 -16.57 8.42 3.06
C GLU A 259 -15.25 8.68 3.80
N ASN A 260 -15.11 8.23 5.06
CA ASN A 260 -13.91 8.40 5.87
C ASN A 260 -12.83 7.31 5.63
N VAL A 261 -13.11 6.29 4.82
CA VAL A 261 -12.08 5.31 4.44
C VAL A 261 -11.03 6.02 3.57
N PRO A 262 -9.74 5.96 3.94
CA PRO A 262 -8.67 6.52 3.13
C PRO A 262 -8.66 5.96 1.71
N GLU A 263 -8.40 6.80 0.72
CA GLU A 263 -8.46 6.42 -0.70
C GLU A 263 -7.58 5.22 -1.04
N ARG A 264 -6.41 5.10 -0.42
CA ARG A 264 -5.48 3.99 -0.64
C ARG A 264 -6.06 2.62 -0.27
N TRP A 265 -7.04 2.55 0.65
CA TRP A 265 -7.68 1.31 1.12
C TRP A 265 -9.09 1.13 0.56
N MET A 266 -9.63 2.15 -0.08
CA MET A 266 -11.02 2.21 -0.54
C MET A 266 -11.38 1.03 -1.44
N GLU A 267 -10.49 0.63 -2.33
CA GLU A 267 -10.71 -0.50 -3.23
C GLU A 267 -10.98 -1.80 -2.48
N SER A 268 -10.11 -2.15 -1.51
CA SER A 268 -10.24 -3.40 -0.74
C SER A 268 -11.54 -3.42 0.08
N VAL A 269 -11.95 -2.25 0.61
CA VAL A 269 -13.19 -2.10 1.37
C VAL A 269 -14.41 -2.25 0.46
N VAL A 270 -14.43 -1.54 -0.68
CA VAL A 270 -15.56 -1.61 -1.63
C VAL A 270 -15.71 -3.02 -2.22
N VAL A 271 -14.61 -3.64 -2.60
CA VAL A 271 -14.62 -5.02 -3.13
C VAL A 271 -15.15 -6.01 -2.07
N GLY A 272 -14.68 -5.91 -0.83
CA GLY A 272 -15.14 -6.75 0.26
C GLY A 272 -16.63 -6.54 0.58
N LEU A 273 -17.07 -5.29 0.61
CA LEU A 273 -18.48 -4.94 0.85
C LEU A 273 -19.42 -5.47 -0.23
N VAL A 274 -19.07 -5.24 -1.51
CA VAL A 274 -19.91 -5.67 -2.65
C VAL A 274 -20.05 -7.19 -2.71
N GLN A 275 -19.03 -7.94 -2.30
CA GLN A 275 -19.09 -9.41 -2.22
C GLN A 275 -19.95 -9.92 -1.07
N ALA A 276 -20.06 -9.15 0.01
CA ALA A 276 -20.74 -9.58 1.23
C ALA A 276 -22.18 -9.08 1.36
N VAL A 277 -22.58 -8.09 0.55
CA VAL A 277 -23.92 -7.51 0.58
C VAL A 277 -24.79 -8.13 -0.49
N ASP A 278 -25.97 -8.58 -0.10
CA ASP A 278 -26.99 -9.11 -1.00
C ASP A 278 -28.02 -8.04 -1.37
N GLY A 279 -28.12 -7.81 -2.67
CA GLY A 279 -29.10 -6.93 -3.26
C GLY A 279 -28.71 -5.45 -3.36
N PRO A 280 -29.19 -4.80 -4.43
CA PRO A 280 -28.83 -3.42 -4.77
C PRO A 280 -29.33 -2.39 -3.75
N ASP A 281 -30.45 -2.68 -3.09
CA ASP A 281 -31.06 -1.79 -2.09
C ASP A 281 -30.22 -1.72 -0.82
N ALA A 282 -29.69 -2.85 -0.36
CA ALA A 282 -28.82 -2.92 0.79
C ALA A 282 -27.51 -2.18 0.52
N LEU A 283 -26.91 -2.40 -0.65
CA LEU A 283 -25.69 -1.70 -1.07
C LEU A 283 -25.94 -0.19 -1.17
N SER A 284 -27.08 0.23 -1.71
CA SER A 284 -27.48 1.65 -1.80
C SER A 284 -27.62 2.32 -0.42
N ARG A 285 -28.19 1.61 0.56
CA ARG A 285 -28.34 2.12 1.94
C ARG A 285 -26.99 2.26 2.64
N ILE A 286 -26.01 1.38 2.35
CA ILE A 286 -24.68 1.40 3.00
C ILE A 286 -23.73 2.35 2.31
N MET A 287 -23.62 2.33 0.99
CA MET A 287 -22.67 3.17 0.22
C MET A 287 -23.22 4.55 -0.15
N GLY A 288 -24.53 4.73 -0.21
CA GLY A 288 -25.13 5.97 -0.72
C GLY A 288 -24.64 6.31 -2.12
N ASN A 289 -24.29 7.58 -2.36
CA ASN A 289 -23.76 8.09 -3.64
C ASN A 289 -22.21 8.22 -3.64
N LEU A 290 -21.52 7.39 -2.88
CA LEU A 290 -20.05 7.41 -2.81
C LEU A 290 -19.40 7.21 -4.19
N VAL A 291 -19.99 6.37 -5.05
CA VAL A 291 -19.50 6.11 -6.41
C VAL A 291 -19.50 7.38 -7.30
N VAL A 292 -20.37 8.34 -7.02
CA VAL A 292 -20.41 9.63 -7.75
C VAL A 292 -19.37 10.60 -7.19
N LYS A 293 -19.15 10.55 -5.86
CA LYS A 293 -18.28 11.49 -5.16
C LYS A 293 -16.80 11.13 -5.26
N ASN A 294 -16.48 9.82 -5.32
CA ASN A 294 -15.11 9.32 -5.28
C ASN A 294 -14.73 8.62 -6.59
N LYS A 295 -13.76 9.18 -7.33
CA LYS A 295 -13.31 8.67 -8.63
C LYS A 295 -12.71 7.26 -8.55
N LYS A 296 -12.03 6.91 -7.44
CA LYS A 296 -11.47 5.57 -7.25
C LYS A 296 -12.58 4.53 -7.09
N VAL A 297 -13.59 4.83 -6.26
CA VAL A 297 -14.77 3.97 -6.13
C VAL A 297 -15.50 3.85 -7.46
N GLN A 298 -15.64 4.95 -8.19
CA GLN A 298 -16.22 4.93 -9.54
C GLN A 298 -15.46 3.97 -10.45
N PHE A 299 -14.14 4.07 -10.53
CA PHE A 299 -13.31 3.18 -11.34
C PHE A 299 -13.44 1.71 -10.90
N VAL A 300 -13.39 1.45 -9.60
CA VAL A 300 -13.52 0.08 -9.06
C VAL A 300 -14.87 -0.52 -9.46
N VAL A 301 -15.96 0.22 -9.27
CA VAL A 301 -17.34 -0.24 -9.51
C VAL A 301 -17.65 -0.35 -11.01
N THR A 302 -17.19 0.62 -11.84
CA THR A 302 -17.57 0.67 -13.25
C THR A 302 -16.62 -0.10 -14.18
N HIS A 303 -15.35 -0.26 -13.82
CA HIS A 303 -14.36 -0.88 -14.69
C HIS A 303 -13.71 -2.11 -14.05
N LYS A 304 -13.17 -1.98 -12.83
CA LYS A 304 -12.35 -3.06 -12.27
C LYS A 304 -13.15 -4.33 -11.99
N LEU A 305 -14.32 -4.21 -11.36
CA LEU A 305 -15.17 -5.36 -11.01
C LEU A 305 -15.96 -5.92 -12.19
N LEU A 306 -16.19 -5.14 -13.23
CA LEU A 306 -17.04 -5.53 -14.36
C LEU A 306 -16.28 -5.95 -15.63
N LEU A 307 -15.06 -5.44 -15.82
CA LEU A 307 -14.30 -5.67 -17.04
C LEU A 307 -12.94 -6.37 -16.78
N LEU A 308 -12.26 -6.04 -15.66
CA LEU A 308 -10.90 -6.50 -15.41
C LEU A 308 -10.83 -7.75 -14.53
N GLN A 309 -11.74 -7.89 -13.58
CA GLN A 309 -11.77 -9.02 -12.65
C GLN A 309 -13.02 -9.87 -12.87
N TYR A 310 -12.90 -10.92 -13.65
CA TYR A 310 -14.02 -11.79 -14.08
C TYR A 310 -14.27 -13.02 -13.16
N LYS A 311 -14.01 -12.88 -11.87
CA LYS A 311 -14.11 -13.96 -10.87
C LYS A 311 -15.36 -13.91 -9.98
N TYR A 312 -16.23 -12.93 -10.18
CA TYR A 312 -17.37 -12.72 -9.29
C TYR A 312 -18.62 -13.41 -9.81
N GLU A 313 -19.44 -13.92 -8.88
CA GLU A 313 -20.71 -14.58 -9.15
C GLU A 313 -21.76 -13.61 -9.71
N SER A 314 -22.72 -14.14 -10.43
CA SER A 314 -23.83 -13.36 -11.02
C SER A 314 -24.63 -12.56 -9.99
N ARG A 315 -24.72 -13.04 -8.74
CA ARG A 315 -25.31 -12.31 -7.61
C ARG A 315 -24.62 -10.97 -7.35
N VAL A 316 -23.29 -10.96 -7.35
CA VAL A 316 -22.49 -9.75 -7.14
C VAL A 316 -22.70 -8.75 -8.29
N LEU A 317 -22.77 -9.25 -9.52
CA LEU A 317 -23.06 -8.43 -10.71
C LEU A 317 -24.46 -7.79 -10.65
N ARG A 318 -25.49 -8.56 -10.27
CA ARG A 318 -26.85 -8.05 -10.06
C ARG A 318 -26.92 -6.98 -8.99
N THR A 319 -26.24 -7.21 -7.86
CA THR A 319 -26.14 -6.23 -6.76
C THR A 319 -25.47 -4.94 -7.24
N LEU A 320 -24.35 -5.04 -7.95
CA LEU A 320 -23.55 -3.91 -8.36
C LEU A 320 -24.23 -3.07 -9.45
N LEU A 321 -24.70 -3.70 -10.53
CA LEU A 321 -25.37 -3.02 -11.63
C LEU A 321 -26.75 -2.49 -11.21
N GLY A 322 -27.47 -3.26 -10.39
CA GLY A 322 -28.71 -2.81 -9.77
C GLY A 322 -28.49 -1.58 -8.86
N TYR A 323 -27.39 -1.52 -8.12
CA TYR A 323 -27.03 -0.34 -7.32
C TYR A 323 -26.86 0.90 -8.19
N LEU A 324 -26.21 0.79 -9.36
CA LEU A 324 -26.07 1.91 -10.30
C LEU A 324 -27.42 2.32 -10.89
N ALA A 325 -28.33 1.36 -11.18
CA ALA A 325 -29.62 1.61 -11.78
C ALA A 325 -30.66 2.26 -10.83
N ARG A 326 -30.51 2.08 -9.50
CA ARG A 326 -31.55 2.50 -8.50
C ARG A 326 -31.66 4.00 -8.29
N ASP A 327 -30.60 4.76 -8.50
CA ASP A 327 -30.56 6.17 -8.17
C ASP A 327 -30.30 7.03 -9.42
N ARG A 328 -31.02 8.14 -9.53
CA ARG A 328 -30.94 9.04 -10.68
C ARG A 328 -29.54 9.65 -10.89
N GLU A 329 -28.80 9.92 -9.81
CA GLU A 329 -27.45 10.47 -9.91
C GLU A 329 -26.42 9.43 -10.38
N ARG A 330 -26.68 8.14 -10.15
CA ARG A 330 -25.81 7.01 -10.52
C ARG A 330 -26.11 6.45 -11.90
N ARG A 331 -27.33 6.61 -12.44
CA ARG A 331 -27.73 6.09 -13.77
C ARG A 331 -26.81 6.51 -14.92
N PRO A 332 -26.26 7.72 -14.98
CA PRO A 332 -25.29 8.07 -16.02
C PRO A 332 -24.05 7.17 -16.03
N LEU A 333 -23.65 6.66 -14.86
CA LEU A 333 -22.54 5.70 -14.74
C LEU A 333 -22.92 4.33 -15.33
N LEU A 334 -24.18 3.89 -15.20
CA LEU A 334 -24.66 2.67 -15.83
C LEU A 334 -24.56 2.77 -17.35
N SER A 335 -24.93 3.90 -17.94
CA SER A 335 -24.79 4.16 -19.39
C SER A 335 -23.32 4.17 -19.82
N GLN A 336 -22.40 4.69 -19.02
CA GLN A 336 -20.96 4.62 -19.29
C GLN A 336 -20.43 3.18 -19.23
N VAL A 337 -20.84 2.42 -18.21
CA VAL A 337 -20.52 0.99 -18.08
C VAL A 337 -21.00 0.21 -19.29
N LEU A 338 -22.23 0.45 -19.74
CA LEU A 338 -22.80 -0.22 -20.90
C LEU A 338 -21.97 0.06 -22.17
N ARG A 339 -21.58 1.32 -22.43
CA ARG A 339 -20.72 1.65 -23.57
C ARG A 339 -19.37 0.93 -23.50
N ALA A 340 -18.75 0.89 -22.32
CA ALA A 340 -17.49 0.18 -22.11
C ALA A 340 -17.63 -1.34 -22.32
N LEU A 341 -18.73 -1.93 -21.84
CA LEU A 341 -19.07 -3.34 -22.07
C LEU A 341 -19.33 -3.63 -23.57
N CYS A 342 -20.07 -2.76 -24.26
CA CYS A 342 -20.29 -2.85 -25.70
C CYS A 342 -18.98 -2.82 -26.48
N GLN A 343 -18.09 -1.91 -26.15
CA GLN A 343 -16.78 -1.80 -26.79
C GLN A 343 -15.92 -3.06 -26.55
N ALA A 344 -15.89 -3.54 -25.31
CA ALA A 344 -15.16 -4.78 -24.98
C ALA A 344 -15.77 -6.00 -25.64
N TRP A 345 -17.10 -6.12 -25.65
CA TRP A 345 -17.82 -7.26 -26.20
C TRP A 345 -17.75 -7.31 -27.73
N SER A 346 -17.77 -6.18 -28.43
CA SER A 346 -17.69 -6.12 -29.90
C SER A 346 -16.25 -6.15 -30.44
N SER A 347 -15.23 -6.15 -29.58
CA SER A 347 -13.83 -6.15 -29.99
C SER A 347 -13.38 -7.51 -30.54
N SER A 348 -12.94 -7.56 -31.79
CA SER A 348 -12.41 -8.77 -32.43
C SER A 348 -11.12 -9.27 -31.73
N SER A 349 -10.31 -8.35 -31.22
CA SER A 349 -9.12 -8.67 -30.44
C SER A 349 -9.49 -9.37 -29.12
N ALA A 350 -10.49 -8.86 -28.42
CA ALA A 350 -10.98 -9.48 -27.18
C ALA A 350 -11.49 -10.90 -27.45
N VAL A 351 -12.27 -11.12 -28.49
CA VAL A 351 -12.79 -12.46 -28.85
C VAL A 351 -11.68 -13.46 -29.14
N LYS A 352 -10.55 -13.02 -29.74
CA LYS A 352 -9.42 -13.91 -30.08
C LYS A 352 -8.48 -14.20 -28.92
N HIS A 353 -8.32 -13.25 -27.98
CA HIS A 353 -7.23 -13.29 -26.99
C HIS A 353 -7.68 -13.39 -25.54
N THR A 354 -8.97 -13.19 -25.22
CA THR A 354 -9.45 -13.34 -23.83
C THR A 354 -9.96 -14.75 -23.55
N PRO A 355 -9.81 -15.25 -22.31
CA PRO A 355 -10.36 -16.54 -21.92
C PRO A 355 -11.88 -16.59 -22.03
N LEU A 356 -12.43 -17.77 -22.21
CA LEU A 356 -13.88 -18.01 -22.33
C LEU A 356 -14.65 -17.47 -21.12
N GLU A 357 -14.12 -17.69 -19.92
CA GLU A 357 -14.72 -17.22 -18.67
C GLU A 357 -14.88 -15.68 -18.64
N GLN A 358 -13.90 -14.94 -19.13
CA GLN A 358 -14.00 -13.49 -19.23
C GLN A 358 -15.03 -13.06 -20.26
N GLN A 359 -15.14 -13.76 -21.40
CA GLN A 359 -16.14 -13.46 -22.42
C GLN A 359 -17.55 -13.72 -21.91
N LEU A 360 -17.78 -14.83 -21.17
CA LEU A 360 -19.02 -15.13 -20.48
C LEU A 360 -19.37 -14.06 -19.45
N TYR A 361 -18.37 -13.68 -18.64
CA TYR A 361 -18.54 -12.66 -17.60
C TYR A 361 -18.96 -11.30 -18.17
N VAL A 362 -18.28 -10.84 -19.21
CA VAL A 362 -18.62 -9.58 -19.91
C VAL A 362 -20.01 -9.67 -20.53
N SER A 363 -20.38 -10.84 -21.09
CA SER A 363 -21.71 -11.07 -21.66
C SER A 363 -22.82 -11.02 -20.60
N ARG A 364 -22.60 -11.61 -19.41
CA ARG A 364 -23.50 -11.51 -18.26
C ARG A 364 -23.67 -10.04 -17.82
N CYS A 365 -22.58 -9.30 -17.70
CA CYS A 365 -22.63 -7.87 -17.36
C CYS A 365 -23.40 -7.05 -18.41
N LEU A 366 -23.20 -7.32 -19.69
CA LEU A 366 -23.86 -6.65 -20.80
C LEU A 366 -25.37 -6.87 -20.75
N LEU A 367 -25.79 -8.11 -20.63
CA LEU A 367 -27.22 -8.48 -20.58
C LEU A 367 -27.91 -7.87 -19.36
N LEU A 368 -27.29 -7.95 -18.19
CA LEU A 368 -27.79 -7.30 -16.96
C LEU A 368 -27.94 -5.79 -17.14
N CYS A 369 -26.96 -5.10 -17.73
CA CYS A 369 -27.07 -3.67 -17.99
C CYS A 369 -28.27 -3.37 -18.90
N VAL A 370 -28.42 -4.11 -19.98
CA VAL A 370 -29.52 -3.93 -20.94
C VAL A 370 -30.89 -4.21 -20.29
N GLY A 371 -31.01 -5.21 -19.43
CA GLY A 371 -32.22 -5.50 -18.66
C GLY A 371 -32.62 -4.42 -17.67
N LEU A 372 -31.63 -3.63 -17.17
CA LEU A 372 -31.83 -2.55 -16.20
C LEU A 372 -32.14 -1.17 -16.83
N LEU A 373 -32.01 -1.03 -18.19
CA LEU A 373 -32.31 0.22 -18.88
C LEU A 373 -33.83 0.48 -18.92
N ASP A 374 -34.20 1.74 -18.71
CA ASP A 374 -35.54 2.19 -19.06
C ASP A 374 -35.68 2.45 -20.58
N ASP A 375 -36.93 2.64 -21.06
CA ASP A 375 -37.18 2.78 -22.49
C ASP A 375 -36.57 4.06 -23.09
N ARG A 376 -36.40 5.10 -22.29
CA ARG A 376 -35.75 6.35 -22.72
C ARG A 376 -34.22 6.15 -22.90
N GLU A 377 -33.59 5.54 -21.92
CA GLU A 377 -32.16 5.23 -21.98
C GLU A 377 -31.84 4.24 -23.11
N LEU A 378 -32.74 3.26 -23.31
CA LEU A 378 -32.64 2.30 -24.40
C LEU A 378 -32.68 3.03 -25.78
N GLU A 379 -33.52 4.02 -25.95
CA GLU A 379 -33.58 4.79 -27.19
C GLU A 379 -32.33 5.67 -27.38
N GLU A 380 -31.84 6.31 -26.31
CA GLU A 380 -30.59 7.09 -26.31
C GLU A 380 -29.37 6.23 -26.69
N LEU A 381 -29.30 4.98 -26.25
CA LEU A 381 -28.20 4.05 -26.45
C LEU A 381 -28.38 3.08 -27.62
N ARG A 382 -29.52 3.21 -28.34
CA ARG A 382 -29.92 2.28 -29.42
C ARG A 382 -28.88 2.13 -30.51
N ALA A 383 -28.22 3.21 -30.92
CA ALA A 383 -27.17 3.18 -31.92
C ALA A 383 -25.94 2.41 -31.43
N ASP A 384 -25.51 2.65 -30.18
CA ASP A 384 -24.36 1.99 -29.55
C ASP A 384 -24.62 0.48 -29.43
N LEU A 385 -25.81 0.10 -29.00
CA LEU A 385 -26.26 -1.30 -28.85
C LEU A 385 -26.34 -2.02 -30.20
N ARG A 386 -26.87 -1.39 -31.25
CA ARG A 386 -26.89 -1.95 -32.60
C ARG A 386 -25.48 -2.19 -33.14
N GLN A 387 -24.61 -1.23 -32.98
CA GLN A 387 -23.21 -1.36 -33.42
C GLN A 387 -22.51 -2.49 -32.65
N CYS A 388 -22.70 -2.55 -31.33
CA CYS A 388 -22.21 -3.63 -30.47
C CYS A 388 -22.72 -5.01 -30.93
N MET A 389 -24.03 -5.13 -31.13
CA MET A 389 -24.67 -6.36 -31.58
C MET A 389 -24.09 -6.87 -32.89
N LEU A 390 -24.08 -6.01 -33.94
CA LEU A 390 -23.58 -6.39 -35.26
C LEU A 390 -22.09 -6.79 -35.22
N GLY A 391 -21.23 -5.95 -34.64
CA GLY A 391 -19.79 -6.23 -34.54
C GLY A 391 -19.48 -7.46 -33.68
N GLY A 392 -20.15 -7.57 -32.55
CA GLY A 392 -19.94 -8.66 -31.60
C GLY A 392 -20.42 -10.03 -32.10
N ILE A 393 -21.57 -10.07 -32.79
CA ILE A 393 -22.07 -11.31 -33.44
C ILE A 393 -21.11 -11.74 -34.53
N GLN A 394 -20.75 -10.84 -35.45
CA GLN A 394 -19.84 -11.15 -36.52
C GLN A 394 -18.52 -11.75 -36.02
N CYS A 395 -17.87 -11.09 -35.08
CA CYS A 395 -16.60 -11.57 -34.54
C CYS A 395 -16.69 -12.94 -33.86
N ARG A 396 -17.85 -13.27 -33.24
CA ARG A 396 -18.02 -14.54 -32.53
C ARG A 396 -18.46 -15.66 -33.46
N LEU A 397 -19.30 -15.41 -34.42
CA LEU A 397 -19.71 -16.43 -35.42
C LEU A 397 -18.50 -16.95 -36.23
N ASP A 398 -17.51 -16.10 -36.48
CA ASP A 398 -16.25 -16.46 -37.15
C ASP A 398 -15.29 -17.28 -36.26
N SER A 399 -15.60 -17.47 -34.95
CA SER A 399 -14.75 -18.21 -34.02
C SER A 399 -14.79 -19.72 -34.30
N ALA A 400 -13.62 -20.37 -34.20
CA ALA A 400 -13.54 -21.85 -34.24
C ALA A 400 -14.15 -22.51 -33.00
N VAL A 401 -14.22 -21.80 -31.87
CA VAL A 401 -14.73 -22.32 -30.59
C VAL A 401 -16.25 -22.26 -30.56
N VAL A 402 -16.90 -23.42 -30.38
CA VAL A 402 -18.36 -23.53 -30.38
C VAL A 402 -19.01 -22.69 -29.29
N GLN A 403 -18.46 -22.69 -28.06
CA GLN A 403 -18.98 -21.91 -26.93
C GLN A 403 -18.99 -20.42 -27.24
N ILE A 404 -17.95 -19.89 -27.88
CA ILE A 404 -17.87 -18.47 -28.25
C ILE A 404 -18.95 -18.12 -29.29
N ARG A 405 -19.19 -19.01 -30.28
CA ARG A 405 -20.28 -18.80 -31.24
C ARG A 405 -21.64 -18.76 -30.53
N ARG A 406 -21.89 -19.71 -29.59
CA ARG A 406 -23.13 -19.78 -28.82
C ARG A 406 -23.36 -18.52 -27.99
N ILE A 407 -22.35 -18.01 -27.31
CA ILE A 407 -22.44 -16.71 -26.58
C ILE A 407 -22.87 -15.60 -27.55
N GLY A 408 -22.28 -15.54 -28.75
CA GLY A 408 -22.65 -14.55 -29.76
C GLY A 408 -24.09 -14.64 -30.20
N MET A 409 -24.60 -15.87 -30.44
CA MET A 409 -26.01 -16.14 -30.80
C MET A 409 -26.99 -15.72 -29.70
N VAL A 410 -26.77 -16.17 -28.48
CA VAL A 410 -27.66 -15.89 -27.31
C VAL A 410 -27.69 -14.40 -27.00
N VAL A 411 -26.54 -13.76 -26.90
CA VAL A 411 -26.50 -12.30 -26.63
C VAL A 411 -27.10 -11.51 -27.79
N GLY A 412 -26.87 -11.94 -29.04
CA GLY A 412 -27.47 -11.33 -30.21
C GLY A 412 -29.00 -11.41 -30.21
N GLU A 413 -29.57 -12.56 -29.88
CA GLU A 413 -31.04 -12.73 -29.72
C GLU A 413 -31.59 -11.81 -28.62
N CYS A 414 -30.96 -11.78 -27.45
CA CYS A 414 -31.37 -10.93 -26.34
C CYS A 414 -31.36 -9.45 -26.72
N LEU A 415 -30.30 -8.98 -27.35
CA LEU A 415 -30.17 -7.60 -27.82
C LEU A 415 -31.19 -7.26 -28.91
N SER A 416 -31.39 -8.15 -29.91
CA SER A 416 -32.38 -7.99 -30.95
C SER A 416 -33.81 -7.92 -30.38
N SER A 417 -34.16 -8.80 -29.50
CA SER A 417 -35.45 -8.84 -28.80
C SER A 417 -35.73 -7.53 -28.03
N ARG A 418 -34.72 -6.98 -27.36
CA ARG A 418 -34.88 -5.74 -26.57
C ARG A 418 -34.92 -4.49 -27.46
N LEU A 419 -34.14 -4.47 -28.57
CA LEU A 419 -34.10 -3.33 -29.48
C LEU A 419 -35.30 -3.21 -30.41
N ASP A 420 -35.85 -4.33 -30.87
CA ASP A 420 -36.93 -4.38 -31.85
C ASP A 420 -38.07 -5.27 -31.37
N ALA A 421 -38.69 -4.89 -30.27
CA ALA A 421 -39.78 -5.64 -29.65
C ALA A 421 -41.01 -5.87 -30.53
N GLY A 422 -41.23 -5.03 -31.56
CA GLY A 422 -42.32 -5.11 -32.54
C GLY A 422 -41.87 -5.50 -33.95
N GLY A 423 -40.59 -5.77 -34.17
CA GLY A 423 -40.02 -6.05 -35.49
C GLY A 423 -39.52 -7.50 -35.65
N THR A 424 -38.71 -7.72 -36.70
CA THR A 424 -38.12 -9.05 -36.98
C THR A 424 -36.96 -9.31 -35.99
N GLN A 425 -37.15 -10.26 -35.08
CA GLN A 425 -36.16 -10.65 -34.12
C GLN A 425 -35.20 -11.71 -34.68
N LEU A 426 -33.94 -11.66 -34.28
CA LEU A 426 -32.97 -12.71 -34.58
C LEU A 426 -33.33 -13.96 -33.77
N LYS A 427 -33.28 -15.13 -34.42
CA LYS A 427 -33.41 -16.43 -33.77
C LYS A 427 -32.33 -17.35 -34.33
N PHE A 428 -31.59 -18.01 -33.45
CA PHE A 428 -30.58 -18.98 -33.76
C PHE A 428 -30.94 -20.37 -33.22
N GLU A 429 -30.37 -21.39 -33.80
CA GLU A 429 -30.48 -22.75 -33.28
C GLU A 429 -29.22 -23.07 -32.46
N TYR A 430 -29.36 -23.34 -31.18
CA TYR A 430 -28.30 -23.79 -30.26
C TYR A 430 -28.87 -24.74 -29.19
N ASP A 431 -28.00 -25.60 -28.64
CA ASP A 431 -28.37 -26.49 -27.54
C ASP A 431 -28.65 -25.68 -26.25
N ASP A 432 -29.75 -25.96 -25.58
CA ASP A 432 -30.11 -25.33 -24.33
C ASP A 432 -29.38 -26.02 -23.15
N ASP A 433 -28.30 -25.39 -22.66
CA ASP A 433 -27.59 -25.82 -21.47
C ASP A 433 -27.74 -24.83 -20.30
N GLU A 434 -27.13 -25.18 -19.16
CA GLU A 434 -27.25 -24.38 -17.93
C GLU A 434 -26.63 -23.00 -18.09
N GLU A 435 -25.50 -22.88 -18.84
CA GLU A 435 -24.84 -21.60 -19.11
C GLU A 435 -25.72 -20.64 -19.91
N ILE A 436 -26.46 -21.18 -20.90
CA ILE A 436 -27.37 -20.40 -21.73
C ILE A 436 -28.57 -19.94 -20.93
N ARG A 437 -29.15 -20.82 -20.12
CA ARG A 437 -30.27 -20.45 -19.23
C ARG A 437 -29.86 -19.38 -18.24
N GLU A 438 -28.64 -19.47 -17.69
CA GLU A 438 -28.07 -18.41 -16.85
C GLU A 438 -27.95 -17.09 -17.61
N LEU A 439 -27.39 -17.10 -18.84
CA LEU A 439 -27.29 -15.90 -19.66
C LEU A 439 -28.65 -15.26 -19.97
N LEU A 440 -29.64 -16.06 -20.35
CA LEU A 440 -31.02 -15.58 -20.60
C LEU A 440 -31.63 -14.98 -19.33
N SER A 441 -31.38 -15.57 -18.16
CA SER A 441 -31.87 -15.06 -16.88
C SER A 441 -31.27 -13.69 -16.51
N MET A 442 -30.14 -13.28 -17.12
CA MET A 442 -29.56 -11.98 -16.87
C MET A 442 -30.38 -10.81 -17.42
N MET A 443 -31.22 -11.05 -18.43
CA MET A 443 -32.13 -10.03 -18.97
C MET A 443 -33.26 -9.67 -18.02
N ASP A 444 -33.60 -10.54 -17.09
CA ASP A 444 -34.62 -10.28 -16.06
C ASP A 444 -33.95 -9.75 -14.79
N PRO A 445 -34.08 -8.45 -14.47
CA PRO A 445 -33.53 -7.89 -13.25
C PRO A 445 -34.29 -8.32 -11.98
N HIS A 446 -35.50 -8.90 -12.12
CA HIS A 446 -36.40 -9.30 -11.04
C HIS A 446 -36.44 -10.81 -10.84
N VAL A 447 -35.32 -11.44 -10.58
CA VAL A 447 -35.35 -12.78 -9.95
C VAL A 447 -35.85 -12.59 -8.51
N PRO A 448 -36.95 -13.23 -8.10
CA PRO A 448 -37.41 -13.16 -6.72
C PRO A 448 -36.26 -13.58 -5.80
N GLU A 449 -35.98 -12.78 -4.75
CA GLU A 449 -35.20 -13.25 -3.63
C GLU A 449 -35.86 -14.56 -3.18
N GLU A 450 -35.23 -15.70 -3.41
CA GLU A 450 -35.60 -16.94 -2.72
C GLU A 450 -35.57 -16.59 -1.23
N ALA A 451 -36.71 -16.69 -0.60
CA ALA A 451 -36.87 -16.41 0.80
C ALA A 451 -35.91 -17.30 1.57
N VAL A 452 -34.82 -16.70 2.07
CA VAL A 452 -33.96 -17.33 3.07
C VAL A 452 -34.91 -17.71 4.22
N PRO A 453 -34.94 -18.98 4.66
CA PRO A 453 -35.75 -19.37 5.80
C PRO A 453 -35.40 -18.45 6.95
N SER A 454 -36.38 -17.77 7.49
CA SER A 454 -36.25 -16.95 8.69
C SER A 454 -35.86 -17.89 9.82
N GLU A 455 -34.57 -18.01 10.11
CA GLU A 455 -34.15 -18.48 11.42
C GLU A 455 -34.63 -17.43 12.42
N GLU A 456 -35.63 -17.82 13.18
CA GLU A 456 -36.11 -17.09 14.32
C GLU A 456 -34.94 -16.72 15.22
N VAL A 457 -34.68 -15.42 15.32
CA VAL A 457 -33.76 -14.86 16.31
C VAL A 457 -34.41 -15.10 17.69
N VAL A 458 -34.02 -16.16 18.34
CA VAL A 458 -34.31 -16.39 19.76
C VAL A 458 -33.51 -15.33 20.56
N PRO A 459 -34.19 -14.53 21.40
CA PRO A 459 -33.46 -13.58 22.26
C PRO A 459 -32.66 -14.39 23.30
N ALA A 460 -31.36 -14.16 23.38
CA ALA A 460 -30.50 -14.74 24.39
C ALA A 460 -30.88 -14.17 25.75
N ASP A 461 -31.60 -14.93 26.55
CA ASP A 461 -31.75 -14.72 27.96
C ASP A 461 -30.56 -15.27 28.72
N ARG A 462 -30.24 -14.62 29.84
CA ARG A 462 -29.09 -14.81 30.71
C ARG A 462 -29.01 -16.22 31.33
N PRO A 463 -27.79 -16.69 31.70
CA PRO A 463 -27.61 -17.99 32.31
C PRO A 463 -27.96 -17.93 33.81
N GLY A 464 -28.97 -18.70 34.18
CA GLY A 464 -29.22 -19.12 35.55
C GLY A 464 -28.75 -20.57 35.75
N ASN A 465 -27.92 -20.75 36.77
CA ASN A 465 -27.49 -22.04 37.31
C ASN A 465 -28.66 -23.00 37.57
N GLN A 466 -28.48 -24.25 37.18
CA GLN A 466 -28.72 -25.39 38.10
C GLN A 466 -28.26 -26.74 37.52
N CYS A 467 -27.58 -27.49 38.38
CA CYS A 467 -27.18 -28.87 38.25
C CYS A 467 -28.36 -29.85 38.09
N ALA A 468 -28.17 -30.95 37.35
CA ALA A 468 -28.30 -32.33 37.81
C ALA A 468 -28.26 -33.33 36.64
N GLU A 469 -27.24 -34.14 36.63
CA GLU A 469 -27.19 -35.63 36.74
C GLU A 469 -27.96 -36.51 35.73
N GLN A 470 -27.13 -37.37 35.08
CA GLN A 470 -27.26 -38.78 34.75
C GLN A 470 -28.31 -39.20 33.68
N LYS A 471 -27.98 -39.96 32.68
CA LYS A 471 -27.47 -41.35 32.68
C LYS A 471 -27.17 -41.85 31.25
N GLU A 472 -26.19 -42.72 31.22
CA GLU A 472 -25.71 -43.67 30.22
C GLU A 472 -26.69 -44.39 29.34
N SER A 473 -26.28 -44.73 28.12
CA SER A 473 -26.09 -46.09 27.57
C SER A 473 -25.66 -45.99 26.11
N ALA A 474 -24.55 -46.43 25.74
CA ALA A 474 -23.96 -47.74 25.44
C ALA A 474 -24.32 -48.31 24.06
N GLY A 475 -23.26 -48.54 23.30
CA GLY A 475 -23.15 -49.54 22.25
C GLY A 475 -23.00 -49.02 20.85
N SER A 476 -22.07 -49.37 20.04
CA SER A 476 -20.89 -50.24 20.02
C SER A 476 -20.30 -50.24 18.62
N ARG A 477 -18.96 -50.17 18.56
CA ARG A 477 -18.06 -50.75 17.53
C ARG A 477 -18.27 -50.38 16.05
N GLY A 478 -17.27 -50.05 15.26
CA GLY A 478 -15.91 -50.50 15.24
C GLY A 478 -15.09 -49.73 14.18
N ARG A 479 -13.88 -49.57 14.52
CA ARG A 479 -12.69 -49.29 13.66
C ARG A 479 -12.16 -50.69 13.23
N PRO A 480 -11.15 -50.85 12.37
CA PRO A 480 -10.17 -49.92 11.83
C PRO A 480 -9.67 -50.27 10.40
N GLY A 481 -8.73 -49.48 9.88
CA GLY A 481 -7.64 -49.99 9.07
C GLY A 481 -7.22 -49.26 7.86
N SER A 482 -6.21 -48.42 7.95
CA SER A 482 -5.19 -48.26 6.91
C SER A 482 -4.21 -49.43 7.00
N PRO A 483 -3.38 -49.85 6.04
CA PRO A 483 -2.35 -49.00 5.39
C PRO A 483 -1.87 -49.37 3.97
N LEU A 484 -1.17 -48.45 3.32
CA LEU A 484 0.10 -48.57 2.57
C LEU A 484 0.31 -49.61 1.43
N SER A 485 0.71 -48.98 0.28
CA SER A 485 1.91 -49.32 -0.52
C SER A 485 1.86 -50.34 -1.70
N SER A 486 2.56 -49.82 -2.72
CA SER A 486 3.40 -50.55 -3.71
C SER A 486 2.78 -51.01 -5.03
N SER A 487 3.36 -50.39 -6.09
CA SER A 487 3.49 -50.96 -7.44
C SER A 487 4.13 -52.37 -7.41
N PRO A 488 4.10 -53.25 -8.41
CA PRO A 488 4.62 -52.98 -9.76
C PRO A 488 3.98 -53.78 -10.91
N GLU A 489 4.27 -53.36 -12.14
CA GLU A 489 4.52 -54.06 -13.40
C GLU A 489 3.87 -55.44 -13.70
N HIS A 490 3.22 -55.55 -14.85
CA HIS A 490 3.59 -56.42 -15.99
C HIS A 490 2.48 -56.49 -17.04
N ASP A 491 2.90 -56.25 -18.30
CA ASP A 491 2.27 -56.76 -19.52
C ASP A 491 2.14 -58.29 -19.49
N PRO A 492 1.43 -59.08 -20.40
CA PRO A 492 1.35 -58.77 -21.85
C PRO A 492 0.08 -59.30 -22.57
N GLU A 493 0.04 -58.95 -23.89
CA GLU A 493 -0.42 -59.75 -25.04
C GLU A 493 -1.90 -59.92 -25.41
N GLY A 494 -2.15 -59.65 -26.67
CA GLY A 494 -2.94 -60.48 -27.55
C GLY A 494 -3.82 -59.82 -28.62
N ASP A 495 -3.28 -59.59 -29.76
CA ASP A 495 -3.65 -60.18 -31.07
C ASP A 495 -4.85 -59.65 -31.87
N GLY A 496 -4.53 -59.43 -33.20
CA GLY A 496 -5.44 -59.52 -34.33
C GLY A 496 -5.63 -58.20 -35.13
N GLY A 497 -4.95 -57.81 -36.13
CA GLY A 497 -4.68 -58.49 -37.38
C GLY A 497 -5.27 -57.72 -38.57
N SER A 498 -4.47 -57.32 -39.52
CA SER A 498 -4.67 -57.16 -40.96
C SER A 498 -4.03 -55.83 -41.48
N GLY A 499 -2.92 -55.78 -42.05
CA GLY A 499 -2.48 -56.17 -43.34
C GLY A 499 -2.53 -55.09 -44.36
N SER A 500 -1.35 -54.44 -44.67
CA SER A 500 -0.93 -54.18 -46.03
C SER A 500 0.56 -53.83 -46.07
N GLU A 501 1.29 -54.67 -46.74
CA GLU A 501 2.69 -54.57 -47.09
C GLU A 501 2.92 -53.33 -47.98
N LEU A 502 3.97 -52.55 -47.68
CA LEU A 502 4.82 -51.88 -48.68
C LEU A 502 6.23 -51.88 -48.09
N ASP A 503 7.07 -52.72 -48.80
CA ASP A 503 8.50 -52.78 -48.67
C ASP A 503 9.15 -51.41 -48.82
N SER A 504 10.07 -51.12 -47.96
CA SER A 504 11.25 -50.35 -48.26
C SER A 504 12.30 -50.61 -47.18
N ASP A 505 13.17 -51.55 -47.40
CA ASP A 505 14.44 -51.71 -46.74
C ASP A 505 15.33 -50.49 -47.04
N ASP A 506 15.32 -49.52 -46.14
CA ASP A 506 16.45 -48.62 -45.98
C ASP A 506 16.90 -48.71 -44.55
N GLU A 507 17.97 -49.44 -44.33
CA GLU A 507 18.77 -49.39 -43.08
C GLU A 507 19.30 -47.97 -42.91
N LEU A 508 18.52 -47.11 -42.27
CA LEU A 508 18.99 -45.82 -41.79
C LEU A 508 19.87 -46.07 -40.57
N ALA A 509 21.18 -46.08 -40.79
CA ALA A 509 22.14 -45.99 -39.72
C ALA A 509 21.85 -44.74 -38.88
N PRO A 510 21.76 -44.82 -37.53
CA PRO A 510 21.56 -43.65 -36.72
C PRO A 510 22.69 -42.64 -36.96
N TYR A 511 22.33 -41.41 -37.32
CA TYR A 511 23.25 -40.30 -37.47
C TYR A 511 23.96 -40.07 -36.12
N ASP A 512 25.30 -40.11 -36.11
CA ASP A 512 26.13 -39.85 -34.96
C ASP A 512 26.08 -38.34 -34.62
N MET A 513 25.27 -37.95 -33.62
CA MET A 513 25.11 -36.59 -33.16
C MET A 513 26.20 -36.18 -32.13
N SER A 514 27.26 -37.01 -31.94
CA SER A 514 28.30 -36.68 -30.97
C SER A 514 29.21 -35.50 -31.38
N ALA A 515 29.09 -35.00 -32.60
CA ALA A 515 29.80 -33.83 -33.12
C ALA A 515 28.92 -32.59 -33.26
N ASP A 516 27.64 -32.68 -32.99
CA ASP A 516 26.76 -31.50 -33.00
C ASP A 516 27.07 -30.64 -31.75
N GLN A 517 27.89 -29.63 -31.97
CA GLN A 517 27.98 -28.54 -31.04
C GLN A 517 26.59 -27.91 -30.97
N GLU A 518 26.05 -27.87 -29.74
CA GLU A 518 24.84 -27.08 -29.44
C GLU A 518 25.02 -25.69 -30.01
N MET A 519 24.32 -25.40 -31.12
CA MET A 519 24.30 -24.03 -31.64
C MET A 519 23.72 -23.12 -30.61
N PRO A 520 24.41 -21.98 -30.28
CA PRO A 520 23.86 -21.04 -29.32
C PRO A 520 22.46 -20.62 -29.82
N THR A 521 21.46 -20.97 -29.02
CA THR A 521 20.05 -20.90 -29.38
C THR A 521 19.52 -19.46 -29.54
N ALA A 522 20.30 -18.43 -29.19
CA ALA A 522 19.96 -17.03 -29.41
C ALA A 522 21.23 -16.19 -29.64
N ALA A 523 21.28 -15.49 -30.76
CA ALA A 523 22.30 -14.45 -31.01
C ALA A 523 21.87 -13.14 -30.36
N PRO A 524 22.78 -12.34 -29.79
CA PRO A 524 22.44 -11.03 -29.26
C PRO A 524 21.92 -10.11 -30.36
N PRO A 525 20.91 -9.26 -30.07
CA PRO A 525 20.36 -8.36 -31.08
C PRO A 525 21.42 -7.38 -31.58
N ARG A 526 21.38 -7.08 -32.86
CA ARG A 526 22.31 -6.17 -33.52
C ARG A 526 21.76 -4.75 -33.68
N TYR A 527 20.44 -4.60 -33.66
CA TYR A 527 19.75 -3.34 -33.81
C TYR A 527 18.87 -3.02 -32.58
N LEU A 528 18.69 -1.73 -32.32
CA LEU A 528 17.85 -1.27 -31.19
C LEU A 528 16.37 -1.66 -31.36
N ARG A 529 15.87 -1.71 -32.59
CA ARG A 529 14.48 -2.13 -32.82
C ARG A 529 14.27 -3.61 -32.53
N ASP A 530 15.25 -4.47 -32.87
CA ASP A 530 15.19 -5.90 -32.52
C ASP A 530 15.23 -6.10 -31.00
N CYS A 531 16.02 -5.26 -30.30
CA CYS A 531 16.08 -5.26 -28.85
C CYS A 531 14.73 -4.84 -28.24
N LEU A 532 14.11 -3.78 -28.75
CA LEU A 532 12.80 -3.31 -28.32
C LEU A 532 11.73 -4.40 -28.53
N GLU A 533 11.70 -5.00 -29.72
CA GLU A 533 10.74 -6.06 -30.04
C GLU A 533 10.93 -7.29 -29.14
N ALA A 534 12.18 -7.69 -28.89
CA ALA A 534 12.48 -8.82 -28.02
C ALA A 534 12.05 -8.55 -26.56
N LEU A 535 12.24 -7.34 -26.04
CA LEU A 535 11.81 -6.97 -24.70
C LEU A 535 10.28 -6.83 -24.56
N MET A 536 9.56 -6.52 -25.64
CA MET A 536 8.10 -6.39 -25.63
C MET A 536 7.36 -7.71 -25.82
N SER A 537 7.87 -8.58 -26.70
CA SER A 537 7.07 -9.70 -27.24
C SER A 537 7.66 -11.08 -26.96
N SER A 538 8.93 -11.19 -26.56
CA SER A 538 9.57 -12.50 -26.42
C SER A 538 9.13 -13.21 -25.14
N LYS A 539 8.75 -14.49 -25.29
CA LYS A 539 8.54 -15.43 -24.19
C LYS A 539 9.78 -16.28 -23.87
N ASP A 540 10.85 -16.06 -24.61
CA ASP A 540 12.12 -16.77 -24.45
C ASP A 540 13.03 -16.00 -23.49
N ALA A 541 13.32 -16.58 -22.32
CA ALA A 541 14.16 -16.00 -21.28
C ALA A 541 15.56 -15.64 -21.79
N ALA A 542 16.18 -16.52 -22.60
CA ALA A 542 17.53 -16.30 -23.11
C ALA A 542 17.59 -15.10 -24.07
N ARG A 543 16.54 -14.93 -24.89
CA ARG A 543 16.45 -13.79 -25.81
C ARG A 543 16.22 -12.48 -25.09
N VAL A 544 15.40 -12.46 -24.01
CA VAL A 544 15.18 -11.30 -23.18
C VAL A 544 16.46 -10.90 -22.44
N GLU A 545 17.17 -11.88 -21.83
CA GLU A 545 18.44 -11.65 -21.17
C GLU A 545 19.51 -11.06 -22.10
N LEU A 546 19.71 -11.66 -23.27
CA LEU A 546 20.68 -11.19 -24.26
C LEU A 546 20.34 -9.78 -24.76
N SER A 547 19.05 -9.49 -24.95
CA SER A 547 18.59 -8.17 -25.36
C SER A 547 18.83 -7.12 -24.29
N LEU A 548 18.55 -7.45 -23.04
CA LEU A 548 18.78 -6.54 -21.90
C LEU A 548 20.29 -6.29 -21.68
N ARG A 549 21.14 -7.31 -21.82
CA ARG A 549 22.60 -7.17 -21.75
C ARG A 549 23.18 -6.33 -22.89
N ALA A 550 22.58 -6.42 -24.08
CA ALA A 550 23.04 -5.67 -25.26
C ALA A 550 22.53 -4.22 -25.28
N ALA A 551 21.41 -3.91 -24.63
CA ALA A 551 20.67 -2.66 -24.74
C ALA A 551 21.54 -1.42 -24.46
N GLU A 552 22.26 -1.37 -23.36
CA GLU A 552 23.14 -0.23 -23.00
C GLU A 552 24.18 0.02 -24.10
N GLY A 553 24.87 -1.04 -24.54
CA GLY A 553 25.92 -0.93 -25.56
C GLY A 553 25.38 -0.53 -26.94
N LEU A 554 24.16 -0.96 -27.29
CA LEU A 554 23.51 -0.60 -28.55
C LEU A 554 23.06 0.88 -28.52
N VAL A 555 22.50 1.37 -27.44
CA VAL A 555 22.10 2.77 -27.26
C VAL A 555 23.30 3.70 -27.41
N ARG A 556 24.40 3.40 -26.70
CA ARG A 556 25.62 4.25 -26.71
C ARG A 556 26.30 4.27 -28.07
N ARG A 557 26.22 3.20 -28.87
CA ARG A 557 26.84 3.12 -30.21
C ARG A 557 25.98 3.69 -31.32
N ASN A 558 24.66 3.66 -31.19
CA ASN A 558 23.72 4.03 -32.27
C ASN A 558 22.87 5.23 -31.89
N ILE A 559 23.48 6.41 -31.75
CA ILE A 559 22.83 7.64 -31.27
C ILE A 559 21.59 8.02 -32.08
N SER A 560 21.64 7.88 -33.43
CA SER A 560 20.50 8.23 -34.28
C SER A 560 19.30 7.29 -34.08
N ALA A 561 19.54 6.00 -34.00
CA ALA A 561 18.48 5.04 -33.67
C ALA A 561 17.98 5.19 -32.24
N ALA A 562 18.86 5.52 -31.30
CA ALA A 562 18.48 5.78 -29.91
C ALA A 562 17.52 6.98 -29.76
N ARG A 563 17.73 8.04 -30.55
CA ARG A 563 16.81 9.20 -30.60
C ARG A 563 15.46 8.88 -31.23
N GLU A 564 15.40 7.94 -32.12
CA GLU A 564 14.14 7.55 -32.77
C GLU A 564 13.24 6.71 -31.86
N VAL A 565 13.83 5.79 -31.08
CA VAL A 565 13.08 4.84 -30.24
C VAL A 565 13.29 5.07 -28.73
N GLY A 566 13.96 6.13 -28.35
CA GLY A 566 14.42 6.34 -26.95
C GLY A 566 13.30 6.41 -25.94
N VAL A 567 12.26 7.15 -26.22
CA VAL A 567 11.10 7.27 -25.33
C VAL A 567 10.32 5.94 -25.24
N GLU A 568 10.12 5.26 -26.38
CA GLU A 568 9.43 3.96 -26.40
C GLU A 568 10.21 2.89 -25.65
N LEU A 569 11.52 2.81 -25.86
CA LEU A 569 12.39 1.88 -25.15
C LEU A 569 12.44 2.19 -23.65
N SER A 570 12.47 3.47 -23.28
CA SER A 570 12.40 3.88 -21.86
C SER A 570 11.09 3.44 -21.21
N LYS A 571 9.97 3.54 -21.92
CA LYS A 571 8.67 3.07 -21.45
C LYS A 571 8.65 1.56 -21.22
N VAL A 572 9.19 0.79 -22.18
CA VAL A 572 9.29 -0.66 -22.05
C VAL A 572 10.17 -1.05 -20.88
N LEU A 573 11.36 -0.45 -20.75
CA LEU A 573 12.30 -0.74 -19.66
C LEU A 573 11.72 -0.37 -18.28
N LEU A 574 10.95 0.72 -18.18
CA LEU A 574 10.32 1.12 -16.92
C LEU A 574 9.23 0.14 -16.45
N HIS A 575 8.55 -0.53 -17.39
CA HIS A 575 7.52 -1.54 -17.09
C HIS A 575 8.06 -2.98 -17.06
N LEU A 576 9.30 -3.19 -17.49
CA LEU A 576 9.89 -4.52 -17.54
C LEU A 576 10.08 -5.09 -16.14
N GLU A 577 9.45 -6.22 -15.88
CA GLU A 577 9.58 -6.99 -14.64
C GLU A 577 10.49 -8.20 -14.85
N ASP A 578 11.22 -8.59 -13.80
CA ASP A 578 12.09 -9.76 -13.82
C ASP A 578 11.28 -11.05 -13.65
N SER A 579 10.65 -11.48 -14.73
CA SER A 579 9.87 -12.73 -14.78
C SER A 579 10.73 -13.99 -14.90
N TYR A 580 12.02 -13.83 -15.18
CA TYR A 580 12.93 -14.93 -15.51
C TYR A 580 14.12 -15.07 -14.57
N CYS A 581 14.20 -14.30 -13.50
CA CYS A 581 15.31 -14.26 -12.54
C CYS A 581 16.67 -14.02 -13.21
N ILE A 582 16.74 -13.04 -14.11
CA ILE A 582 17.95 -12.69 -14.86
C ILE A 582 19.02 -12.14 -13.90
N PRO A 583 20.23 -12.69 -13.92
CA PRO A 583 21.32 -12.14 -13.11
C PRO A 583 21.60 -10.67 -13.43
N ASP A 584 21.72 -9.84 -12.39
CA ASP A 584 21.95 -8.39 -12.49
C ASP A 584 20.85 -7.61 -13.23
N PHE A 585 19.63 -8.14 -13.31
CA PHE A 585 18.50 -7.54 -14.03
C PHE A 585 18.34 -6.05 -13.77
N LEU A 586 18.32 -5.64 -12.49
CA LEU A 586 18.13 -4.24 -12.12
C LEU A 586 19.28 -3.34 -12.60
N ALA A 587 20.51 -3.83 -12.52
CA ALA A 587 21.67 -3.08 -12.97
C ALA A 587 21.67 -2.92 -14.50
N LEU A 588 21.35 -3.99 -15.24
CA LEU A 588 21.25 -3.98 -16.70
C LEU A 588 20.13 -3.05 -17.18
N ARG A 589 18.94 -3.16 -16.59
CA ARG A 589 17.78 -2.31 -16.91
C ARG A 589 18.11 -0.84 -16.67
N ARG A 590 18.68 -0.54 -15.50
CA ARG A 590 19.04 0.82 -15.11
C ARG A 590 20.16 1.38 -15.97
N GLY A 591 21.19 0.59 -16.29
CA GLY A 591 22.27 0.98 -17.20
C GLY A 591 21.74 1.36 -18.59
N ALA A 592 20.82 0.58 -19.16
CA ALA A 592 20.17 0.88 -20.43
C ALA A 592 19.35 2.18 -20.36
N MET A 593 18.59 2.42 -19.29
CA MET A 593 17.82 3.65 -19.08
C MET A 593 18.75 4.89 -18.93
N VAL A 594 19.83 4.79 -18.17
CA VAL A 594 20.84 5.86 -18.05
C VAL A 594 21.46 6.17 -19.41
N ALA A 595 21.81 5.15 -20.19
CA ALA A 595 22.35 5.36 -21.53
C ALA A 595 21.35 6.10 -22.44
N LEU A 596 20.05 5.80 -22.36
CA LEU A 596 19.00 6.50 -23.13
C LEU A 596 18.91 7.98 -22.71
N VAL A 597 18.87 8.27 -21.40
CA VAL A 597 18.85 9.66 -20.90
C VAL A 597 20.08 10.44 -21.34
N VAL A 598 21.27 9.83 -21.30
CA VAL A 598 22.52 10.49 -21.70
C VAL A 598 22.59 10.74 -23.20
N THR A 599 21.98 9.88 -24.02
CA THR A 599 22.02 9.95 -25.48
C THR A 599 20.95 10.89 -26.04
N ASP A 600 19.73 10.84 -25.49
CA ASP A 600 18.58 11.66 -25.90
C ASP A 600 17.93 12.34 -24.71
N THR A 601 18.65 13.28 -24.13
CA THR A 601 18.37 13.80 -22.78
C THR A 601 16.99 14.44 -22.64
N VAL A 602 16.65 15.41 -23.48
CA VAL A 602 15.46 16.24 -23.28
C VAL A 602 14.16 15.43 -23.37
N PRO A 603 13.90 14.64 -24.45
CA PRO A 603 12.65 13.89 -24.56
C PRO A 603 12.52 12.80 -23.52
N VAL A 604 13.62 12.10 -23.19
CA VAL A 604 13.58 11.01 -22.22
C VAL A 604 13.43 11.52 -20.80
N VAL A 605 14.06 12.65 -20.43
CA VAL A 605 13.88 13.28 -19.13
C VAL A 605 12.47 13.82 -18.97
N GLU A 606 11.91 14.48 -19.98
CA GLU A 606 10.54 14.97 -19.98
C GLU A 606 9.54 13.82 -19.79
N PHE A 607 9.75 12.71 -20.50
CA PHE A 607 8.97 11.50 -20.31
C PHE A 607 9.07 10.99 -18.86
N LEU A 608 10.28 10.75 -18.33
CA LEU A 608 10.48 10.19 -17.00
C LEU A 608 9.94 11.08 -15.88
N THR A 609 10.10 12.40 -15.99
CA THR A 609 9.60 13.34 -14.99
C THR A 609 8.07 13.48 -15.03
N THR A 610 7.46 13.34 -16.20
CA THR A 610 6.01 13.32 -16.35
C THR A 610 5.42 12.04 -15.76
N GLU A 611 6.00 10.89 -16.08
CA GLU A 611 5.56 9.59 -15.59
C GLU A 611 5.80 9.39 -14.09
N PHE A 612 6.76 10.09 -13.51
CA PHE A 612 6.99 10.07 -12.06
C PHE A 612 5.73 10.44 -11.27
N TYR A 613 4.91 11.34 -11.75
CA TYR A 613 3.65 11.75 -11.13
C TYR A 613 2.42 11.02 -11.68
N ALA A 614 2.55 10.21 -12.73
CA ALA A 614 1.41 9.51 -13.31
C ALA A 614 0.85 8.43 -12.37
N VAL A 615 -0.47 8.18 -12.46
CA VAL A 615 -1.23 7.34 -11.50
C VAL A 615 -0.83 5.87 -11.53
N ASN A 616 -0.34 5.38 -12.66
CA ASN A 616 -0.19 3.94 -12.94
C ASN A 616 1.17 3.33 -12.56
N TYR A 617 2.00 4.07 -11.82
CA TYR A 617 3.35 3.62 -11.46
C TYR A 617 3.44 3.21 -9.98
N SER A 618 4.13 2.10 -9.72
CA SER A 618 4.44 1.61 -8.39
C SER A 618 5.50 2.49 -7.71
N LEU A 619 5.58 2.42 -6.39
CA LEU A 619 6.63 3.11 -5.61
C LEU A 619 8.03 2.75 -6.10
N ARG A 620 8.26 1.48 -6.45
CA ARG A 620 9.55 1.00 -6.97
C ARG A 620 9.92 1.68 -8.28
N GLN A 621 8.99 1.77 -9.23
CA GLN A 621 9.23 2.44 -10.51
C GLN A 621 9.53 3.93 -10.33
N ARG A 622 8.85 4.61 -9.40
CA ARG A 622 9.15 6.01 -9.05
C ARG A 622 10.55 6.18 -8.47
N LEU A 623 10.96 5.27 -7.57
CA LEU A 623 12.33 5.26 -7.05
C LEU A 623 13.38 4.98 -8.13
N ASP A 624 13.09 4.07 -9.07
CA ASP A 624 13.96 3.80 -10.21
C ASP A 624 14.09 5.02 -11.15
N VAL A 625 13.00 5.76 -11.39
CA VAL A 625 13.04 7.01 -12.16
C VAL A 625 13.99 8.03 -11.50
N LEU A 626 13.86 8.26 -10.19
CA LEU A 626 14.73 9.17 -9.45
C LEU A 626 16.20 8.74 -9.50
N GLU A 627 16.47 7.45 -9.40
CA GLU A 627 17.81 6.89 -9.46
C GLU A 627 18.43 7.06 -10.86
N VAL A 628 17.66 6.76 -11.93
CA VAL A 628 18.10 6.95 -13.32
C VAL A 628 18.41 8.42 -13.59
N LEU A 629 17.56 9.35 -13.17
CA LEU A 629 17.81 10.79 -13.34
C LEU A 629 19.08 11.23 -12.58
N ALA A 630 19.28 10.73 -11.36
CA ALA A 630 20.48 11.04 -10.55
C ALA A 630 21.76 10.53 -11.22
N LEU A 631 21.78 9.29 -11.67
CA LEU A 631 22.94 8.67 -12.33
C LEU A 631 23.25 9.32 -13.68
N SER A 632 22.21 9.63 -14.45
CA SER A 632 22.36 10.29 -15.75
C SER A 632 22.91 11.69 -15.62
N ALA A 633 22.42 12.47 -14.65
CA ALA A 633 22.95 13.80 -14.34
C ALA A 633 24.43 13.73 -13.90
N GLN A 634 24.78 12.69 -13.11
CA GLN A 634 26.16 12.46 -12.69
C GLN A 634 27.07 12.14 -13.88
N GLU A 635 26.65 11.28 -14.79
CA GLU A 635 27.40 10.94 -16.00
C GLU A 635 27.58 12.16 -16.92
N LEU A 636 26.52 12.95 -17.12
CA LEU A 636 26.56 14.18 -17.93
C LEU A 636 27.43 15.29 -17.29
N SER A 637 27.59 15.28 -15.96
CA SER A 637 28.44 16.25 -15.26
C SER A 637 29.94 15.94 -15.32
N GLN A 638 30.32 14.72 -15.71
CA GLN A 638 31.72 14.32 -15.83
C GLN A 638 32.34 14.90 -17.11
N PRO A 639 33.59 15.40 -17.06
CA PRO A 639 34.26 15.88 -18.26
C PRO A 639 34.48 14.70 -19.22
N ILE A 640 34.27 14.90 -20.53
CA ILE A 640 34.57 13.91 -21.56
C ILE A 640 36.10 13.77 -21.59
N ILE A 641 36.58 12.63 -21.13
CA ILE A 641 37.96 12.21 -21.38
C ILE A 641 37.92 11.59 -22.79
N GLU A 642 38.45 12.34 -23.77
CA GLU A 642 38.72 11.77 -25.10
C GLU A 642 39.60 10.53 -24.91
N GLN A 643 39.10 9.37 -25.39
CA GLN A 643 39.81 8.10 -25.32
C GLN A 643 41.04 8.11 -26.24
N GLY A 644 42.13 8.66 -25.73
CA GLY A 644 43.44 8.53 -26.26
C GLY A 644 44.38 7.95 -25.21
N ARG A 645 44.49 6.63 -25.14
CA ARG A 645 45.38 5.76 -24.31
C ARG A 645 44.96 5.59 -22.85
N PRO A 646 44.77 4.33 -22.37
CA PRO A 646 44.49 4.07 -20.99
C PRO A 646 45.72 4.35 -20.14
N PRO A 647 45.63 5.21 -19.11
CA PRO A 647 46.67 5.28 -18.09
C PRO A 647 46.57 3.98 -17.27
N ARG A 648 47.66 3.17 -17.29
CA ARG A 648 47.83 2.06 -16.36
C ARG A 648 47.75 2.58 -14.94
N GLY A 649 46.72 2.22 -14.19
CA GLY A 649 46.68 2.33 -12.74
C GLY A 649 45.68 3.22 -12.06
N ALA A 650 44.60 3.66 -12.74
CA ALA A 650 43.48 4.30 -12.03
C ALA A 650 42.26 3.35 -12.02
N GLN A 651 41.97 2.78 -10.87
CA GLN A 651 40.69 2.12 -10.66
C GLN A 651 39.56 3.13 -10.83
N PRO A 652 38.48 2.84 -11.55
CA PRO A 652 37.32 3.73 -11.61
C PRO A 652 36.73 3.85 -10.21
N ILE A 653 36.70 5.08 -9.70
CA ILE A 653 36.01 5.40 -8.46
C ILE A 653 34.51 5.35 -8.81
N SER A 654 33.94 4.18 -8.66
CA SER A 654 32.48 3.99 -8.65
C SER A 654 31.93 4.66 -7.39
N VAL A 655 31.38 5.85 -7.51
CA VAL A 655 30.87 6.66 -6.41
C VAL A 655 29.47 6.20 -5.96
N VAL A 656 28.82 5.33 -6.71
CA VAL A 656 27.55 4.75 -6.33
C VAL A 656 27.58 3.25 -6.62
N LYS A 657 27.83 2.45 -5.58
CA LYS A 657 27.48 1.03 -5.64
C LYS A 657 25.97 0.92 -5.65
N PRO A 658 25.38 0.04 -6.47
CA PRO A 658 23.95 -0.25 -6.40
C PRO A 658 23.60 -0.63 -4.97
N LEU A 659 22.42 -0.21 -4.51
CA LEU A 659 21.88 -0.63 -3.23
C LEU A 659 21.61 -2.13 -3.30
N ASP A 660 22.57 -2.93 -2.86
CA ASP A 660 22.36 -4.34 -2.63
C ASP A 660 21.36 -4.46 -1.48
N GLN A 661 20.26 -5.14 -1.69
CA GLN A 661 19.19 -5.30 -0.70
C GLN A 661 19.64 -6.01 0.58
N ASN A 662 20.89 -6.47 0.67
CA ASN A 662 21.49 -7.15 1.81
C ASN A 662 22.78 -6.52 2.35
N ALA A 663 23.20 -5.35 1.85
CA ALA A 663 24.31 -4.61 2.42
C ALA A 663 23.79 -3.40 3.20
N PRO A 664 24.35 -3.11 4.40
CA PRO A 664 23.99 -1.90 5.11
C PRO A 664 24.25 -0.70 4.19
N PRO A 665 23.36 0.29 4.16
CA PRO A 665 23.49 1.46 3.27
C PRO A 665 24.84 2.11 3.53
N LEU A 666 25.62 2.33 2.45
CA LEU A 666 26.85 3.09 2.51
C LEU A 666 26.53 4.43 3.17
N HIS A 667 27.12 4.62 4.33
CA HIS A 667 26.85 5.76 5.18
C HIS A 667 27.07 7.03 4.35
N TRP A 668 26.02 7.83 4.09
CA TRP A 668 26.06 9.09 3.36
C TRP A 668 27.24 9.99 3.84
N ARG A 669 27.67 9.87 5.12
CA ARG A 669 28.88 10.45 5.68
C ARG A 669 30.10 10.20 4.82
N GLN A 670 30.31 8.98 4.32
CA GLN A 670 31.47 8.66 3.50
C GLN A 670 31.44 9.36 2.15
N VAL A 671 30.26 9.55 1.58
CA VAL A 671 30.08 10.25 0.29
C VAL A 671 30.35 11.74 0.45
N VAL A 672 29.83 12.35 1.52
CA VAL A 672 30.06 13.79 1.82
C VAL A 672 31.51 14.01 2.23
N GLU A 673 32.10 13.18 3.06
CA GLU A 673 33.47 13.28 3.56
C GLU A 673 34.51 13.03 2.46
N GLN A 674 34.29 12.07 1.56
CA GLN A 674 35.14 11.89 0.37
C GLN A 674 35.07 13.08 -0.58
N ARG A 675 33.91 13.72 -0.74
CA ARG A 675 33.77 14.91 -1.58
C ARG A 675 34.35 16.18 -0.94
N ILE A 676 34.20 16.34 0.38
CA ILE A 676 34.86 17.41 1.13
C ILE A 676 36.38 17.22 1.02
N GLN A 677 36.89 16.02 1.23
CA GLN A 677 38.34 15.72 1.11
C GLN A 677 38.84 15.88 -0.32
N SER A 678 38.07 15.52 -1.35
CA SER A 678 38.47 15.72 -2.75
C SER A 678 38.54 17.21 -3.13
N LYS A 679 37.60 18.02 -2.65
CA LYS A 679 37.64 19.50 -2.85
C LYS A 679 38.73 20.18 -2.00
N THR A 680 38.96 19.74 -0.77
CA THR A 680 40.00 20.29 0.11
C THR A 680 41.40 19.99 -0.43
N ARG A 681 41.64 18.81 -1.01
CA ARG A 681 42.90 18.48 -1.66
C ARG A 681 43.21 19.30 -2.92
N ARG A 682 42.18 19.76 -3.65
CA ARG A 682 42.35 20.65 -4.82
C ARG A 682 42.84 22.05 -4.44
N PHE A 683 42.49 22.56 -3.27
CA PHE A 683 42.94 23.88 -2.79
C PHE A 683 44.29 23.84 -2.08
N ALA A 684 44.79 22.66 -1.63
CA ALA A 684 46.08 22.54 -0.91
C ALA A 684 47.31 22.34 -1.82
N LYS A 685 47.18 22.12 -3.13
CA LYS A 685 48.26 22.09 -4.08
C LYS A 685 48.34 23.44 -4.81
N GLY A 686 49.15 24.38 -4.25
CA GLY A 686 49.60 25.56 -4.92
C GLY A 686 50.37 25.22 -6.17
N ALA A 687 50.01 25.93 -7.22
CA ALA A 687 50.78 26.27 -8.40
C ALA A 687 51.77 25.27 -8.99
N ALA A 688 51.28 24.54 -10.01
CA ALA A 688 52.09 24.35 -11.23
C ALA A 688 51.14 23.99 -12.38
N SER A 689 50.96 24.97 -13.25
CA SER A 689 50.83 24.83 -14.69
C SER A 689 50.15 23.60 -15.29
N ALA A 690 48.88 23.79 -15.66
CA ALA A 690 48.37 23.40 -16.98
C ALA A 690 47.01 24.09 -17.14
N THR A 691 46.97 25.11 -17.96
CA THR A 691 45.79 25.69 -18.58
C THR A 691 45.17 24.64 -19.50
N GLY A 692 44.59 23.59 -18.94
CA GLY A 692 43.61 22.75 -19.61
C GLY A 692 42.29 23.48 -19.45
N THR A 693 41.78 24.07 -20.49
CA THR A 693 40.39 24.52 -20.60
C THR A 693 39.50 23.39 -20.12
N ALA A 694 38.90 23.51 -18.93
CA ALA A 694 37.97 22.52 -18.39
C ALA A 694 36.85 22.39 -19.42
N ALA A 695 36.68 21.20 -19.97
CA ALA A 695 35.59 20.93 -20.90
C ALA A 695 34.26 21.30 -20.22
N PRO A 696 33.37 22.06 -20.91
CA PRO A 696 32.12 22.48 -20.29
C PRO A 696 31.28 21.27 -19.91
N SER A 697 30.72 21.29 -18.71
CA SER A 697 29.77 20.24 -18.23
C SER A 697 28.59 20.13 -19.18
N ARG A 698 28.31 18.93 -19.69
CA ARG A 698 27.13 18.67 -20.54
C ARG A 698 25.82 18.80 -19.74
N TYR A 699 25.87 18.60 -18.46
CA TYR A 699 24.73 18.71 -17.56
C TYR A 699 24.30 20.17 -17.33
N ALA A 700 25.22 21.11 -17.24
CA ALA A 700 24.94 22.51 -16.89
C ALA A 700 23.80 23.18 -17.71
N PRO A 701 23.74 23.06 -19.05
CA PRO A 701 22.65 23.65 -19.84
C PRO A 701 21.33 22.87 -19.69
N LEU A 702 21.36 21.64 -19.23
CA LEU A 702 20.21 20.72 -19.13
C LEU A 702 19.67 20.59 -17.70
N ALA A 703 20.36 21.13 -16.71
CA ALA A 703 20.04 20.95 -15.29
C ALA A 703 18.59 21.33 -14.94
N GLY A 704 18.08 22.40 -15.54
CA GLY A 704 16.70 22.83 -15.35
C GLY A 704 15.65 21.83 -15.82
N CYS A 705 15.92 21.06 -16.89
CA CYS A 705 15.00 20.04 -17.40
C CYS A 705 14.84 18.85 -16.45
N PHE A 706 15.90 18.51 -15.70
CA PHE A 706 15.85 17.46 -14.68
C PHE A 706 15.15 17.92 -13.40
N PHE A 707 15.35 19.16 -13.02
CA PHE A 707 15.01 19.66 -11.70
C PHE A 707 13.57 20.19 -11.60
N PHE A 708 13.19 21.17 -12.45
CA PHE A 708 11.92 21.87 -12.30
C PHE A 708 10.67 21.01 -12.50
N PRO A 709 10.62 20.05 -13.46
CA PRO A 709 9.45 19.21 -13.61
C PRO A 709 9.19 18.31 -12.38
N LEU A 710 10.26 17.87 -11.68
CA LEU A 710 10.14 17.11 -10.44
C LEU A 710 9.59 17.97 -9.28
N LEU A 711 9.77 19.28 -9.34
CA LEU A 711 9.30 20.21 -8.30
C LEU A 711 7.90 20.74 -8.58
N CYS A 712 7.41 20.75 -9.83
CA CYS A 712 6.16 21.41 -10.21
C CYS A 712 4.88 20.78 -9.66
N ASN A 713 4.89 19.50 -9.25
CA ASN A 713 3.67 18.75 -8.91
C ASN A 713 3.74 18.05 -7.54
N TYR A 714 4.69 18.41 -6.70
CA TYR A 714 4.91 17.75 -5.41
C TYR A 714 3.74 17.90 -4.43
N ASP A 715 2.99 19.00 -4.53
CA ASP A 715 1.88 19.40 -3.66
C ASP A 715 0.51 18.91 -4.15
N ARG A 716 0.46 18.18 -5.26
CA ARG A 716 -0.79 17.69 -5.85
C ARG A 716 -1.00 16.23 -5.52
N PRO A 717 -1.73 15.90 -4.44
CA PRO A 717 -2.03 14.53 -4.11
C PRO A 717 -2.87 13.90 -5.23
N GLN A 718 -2.46 12.72 -5.68
CA GLN A 718 -3.23 11.90 -6.61
C GLN A 718 -3.86 10.74 -5.87
N VAL A 719 -4.87 10.11 -6.48
CA VAL A 719 -5.67 9.03 -5.86
C VAL A 719 -4.81 7.87 -5.34
N THR A 720 -3.66 7.61 -5.96
CA THR A 720 -2.77 6.50 -5.60
C THR A 720 -1.37 6.94 -5.15
N PHE A 721 -1.11 8.23 -5.12
CA PHE A 721 0.20 8.77 -4.83
C PHE A 721 0.11 10.11 -4.10
N ASP A 722 0.53 10.14 -2.84
CA ASP A 722 0.55 11.33 -2.00
C ASP A 722 1.94 11.50 -1.37
N LEU A 723 2.74 12.33 -2.01
CA LEU A 723 4.11 12.63 -1.57
C LEU A 723 4.18 13.27 -0.19
N MET A 724 3.25 14.20 0.09
CA MET A 724 3.22 14.93 1.36
C MET A 724 2.56 14.13 2.49
N GLY A 725 1.91 13.02 2.17
CA GLY A 725 1.22 12.16 3.13
C GLY A 725 1.89 10.81 3.31
N SER A 726 1.40 9.78 2.59
CA SER A 726 1.78 8.39 2.86
C SER A 726 3.08 7.94 2.21
N ASP A 727 3.52 8.61 1.15
CA ASP A 727 4.63 8.14 0.31
C ASP A 727 5.98 8.79 0.70
N HIS A 728 6.21 8.90 2.01
CA HIS A 728 7.39 9.55 2.60
C HIS A 728 8.74 8.97 2.15
N LEU A 729 8.81 7.67 1.82
CA LEU A 729 10.02 7.07 1.26
C LEU A 729 10.39 7.69 -0.10
N VAL A 730 9.39 7.89 -0.95
CA VAL A 730 9.58 8.54 -2.25
C VAL A 730 9.90 10.02 -2.05
N LEU A 731 9.24 10.69 -1.09
CA LEU A 731 9.54 12.09 -0.72
C LEU A 731 10.99 12.25 -0.29
N GLY A 732 11.48 11.43 0.64
CA GLY A 732 12.87 11.47 1.10
C GLY A 732 13.86 11.26 -0.06
N ARG A 733 13.57 10.32 -0.97
CA ARG A 733 14.41 10.07 -2.14
C ARG A 733 14.33 11.22 -3.16
N LEU A 734 13.16 11.81 -3.36
CA LEU A 734 12.99 12.98 -4.23
C LEU A 734 13.81 14.16 -3.73
N VAL A 735 13.70 14.51 -2.44
CA VAL A 735 14.47 15.61 -1.83
C VAL A 735 15.97 15.37 -1.96
N HIS A 736 16.42 14.14 -1.69
CA HIS A 736 17.82 13.75 -1.88
C HIS A 736 18.27 13.90 -3.35
N THR A 737 17.45 13.44 -4.30
CA THR A 737 17.74 13.55 -5.74
C THR A 737 17.80 15.00 -6.18
N LEU A 738 16.84 15.85 -5.77
CA LEU A 738 16.86 17.29 -6.05
C LEU A 738 18.12 17.97 -5.49
N GLY A 739 18.55 17.61 -4.29
CA GLY A 739 19.81 18.05 -3.70
C GLY A 739 21.01 17.65 -4.56
N LEU A 740 21.05 16.41 -5.03
CA LEU A 740 22.12 15.91 -5.89
C LEU A 740 22.14 16.61 -7.24
N LEU A 741 20.98 16.78 -7.89
CA LEU A 741 20.84 17.52 -9.15
C LEU A 741 21.33 18.96 -9.02
N THR A 742 20.99 19.63 -7.92
CA THR A 742 21.49 20.98 -7.61
C THR A 742 23.01 20.98 -7.42
N HIS A 743 23.53 20.01 -6.67
CA HIS A 743 25.00 19.91 -6.46
C HIS A 743 25.77 19.69 -7.76
N LEU A 744 25.24 18.92 -8.70
CA LEU A 744 25.87 18.69 -10.00
C LEU A 744 25.81 19.91 -10.93
N ALA A 745 24.90 20.85 -10.66
CA ALA A 745 24.71 22.07 -11.41
C ALA A 745 25.70 23.21 -11.00
N VAL A 746 26.78 22.89 -10.28
CA VAL A 746 27.82 23.89 -9.92
C VAL A 746 28.28 24.62 -11.15
N ASN A 747 28.26 25.96 -11.09
CA ASN A 747 28.60 26.89 -12.16
C ASN A 747 27.62 26.94 -13.35
N ALA A 748 26.46 26.30 -13.25
CA ALA A 748 25.38 26.45 -14.22
C ALA A 748 24.64 27.79 -13.98
N PRO A 749 24.20 28.49 -15.05
CA PRO A 749 23.43 29.73 -14.88
C PRO A 749 22.16 29.60 -14.08
N VAL A 750 21.57 28.39 -14.12
CA VAL A 750 20.29 28.03 -13.44
C VAL A 750 20.49 27.62 -11.99
N ALA A 751 21.72 27.42 -11.51
CA ALA A 751 22.06 26.91 -10.19
C ALA A 751 21.46 27.73 -9.05
N THR A 752 21.46 29.05 -9.16
CA THR A 752 20.89 29.96 -8.16
C THR A 752 19.37 29.80 -8.06
N GLN A 753 18.67 29.68 -9.19
CA GLN A 753 17.23 29.49 -9.24
C GLN A 753 16.84 28.11 -8.69
N MET A 754 17.62 27.07 -9.01
CA MET A 754 17.43 25.73 -8.46
C MET A 754 17.64 25.71 -6.94
N GLY A 755 18.69 26.37 -6.45
CA GLY A 755 18.98 26.46 -5.02
C GLY A 755 17.87 27.17 -4.24
N LYS A 756 17.34 28.28 -4.75
CA LYS A 756 16.22 29.01 -4.15
C LYS A 756 14.95 28.16 -4.12
N ALA A 757 14.56 27.60 -5.26
CA ALA A 757 13.37 26.75 -5.34
C ALA A 757 13.48 25.50 -4.46
N LEU A 758 14.71 24.94 -4.32
CA LEU A 758 14.94 23.81 -3.44
C LEU A 758 14.80 24.19 -1.96
N LEU A 759 15.30 25.34 -1.54
CA LEU A 759 15.14 25.82 -0.17
C LEU A 759 13.69 26.11 0.15
N ASP A 760 12.93 26.73 -0.74
CA ASP A 760 11.49 26.97 -0.58
C ASP A 760 10.71 25.64 -0.40
N PHE A 761 11.06 24.63 -1.18
CA PHE A 761 10.45 23.30 -1.05
C PHE A 761 10.83 22.63 0.28
N VAL A 762 12.10 22.60 0.59
CA VAL A 762 12.65 21.98 1.82
C VAL A 762 12.04 22.64 3.07
N TRP A 763 11.75 23.95 3.01
CA TRP A 763 11.14 24.68 4.11
C TRP A 763 9.78 24.11 4.51
N ASN A 764 9.00 23.61 3.56
CA ASN A 764 7.69 23.00 3.81
C ASN A 764 7.78 21.59 4.45
N VAL A 765 8.90 20.90 4.27
CA VAL A 765 9.08 19.49 4.73
C VAL A 765 10.12 19.33 5.83
N ARG A 766 10.71 20.43 6.34
CA ARG A 766 11.83 20.45 7.28
C ARG A 766 11.58 19.73 8.61
N TYR A 767 10.33 19.72 9.09
CA TYR A 767 9.92 19.06 10.32
C TYR A 767 9.18 17.74 10.09
N HIS A 768 9.42 17.09 8.97
CA HIS A 768 8.76 15.83 8.66
C HIS A 768 9.07 14.76 9.72
N SER A 769 8.06 13.96 10.07
CA SER A 769 8.16 12.93 11.12
C SER A 769 9.16 11.82 10.80
N ASP A 770 9.28 11.48 9.51
CA ASP A 770 10.18 10.42 9.05
C ASP A 770 11.63 10.88 8.96
N GLN A 771 12.56 10.08 9.50
CA GLN A 771 13.99 10.41 9.52
C GLN A 771 14.62 10.45 8.13
N VAL A 772 14.17 9.60 7.19
CA VAL A 772 14.72 9.54 5.83
C VAL A 772 14.45 10.85 5.10
N VAL A 773 13.25 11.43 5.30
CA VAL A 773 12.90 12.74 4.75
C VAL A 773 13.77 13.83 5.37
N ARG A 774 13.93 13.86 6.71
CA ARG A 774 14.77 14.85 7.37
C ARG A 774 16.23 14.77 6.95
N GLN A 775 16.78 13.56 6.80
CA GLN A 775 18.13 13.35 6.26
C GLN A 775 18.25 13.89 4.82
N GLY A 776 17.25 13.62 3.98
CA GLY A 776 17.17 14.17 2.62
C GLY A 776 17.15 15.70 2.59
N VAL A 777 16.35 16.29 3.49
CA VAL A 777 16.24 17.74 3.68
C VAL A 777 17.60 18.37 4.06
N LEU A 778 18.27 17.82 5.06
CA LEU A 778 19.56 18.30 5.51
C LEU A 778 20.64 18.15 4.43
N PHE A 779 20.61 17.02 3.69
CA PHE A 779 21.48 16.82 2.54
C PHE A 779 21.23 17.87 1.44
N ALA A 780 19.96 18.16 1.13
CA ALA A 780 19.59 19.16 0.13
C ALA A 780 20.08 20.57 0.52
N VAL A 781 19.95 20.94 1.80
CA VAL A 781 20.48 22.22 2.34
C VAL A 781 22.01 22.28 2.21
N CYS A 782 22.73 21.21 2.57
CA CYS A 782 24.18 21.13 2.33
C CYS A 782 24.53 21.31 0.84
N ALA A 783 23.77 20.67 -0.05
CA ALA A 783 23.97 20.75 -1.49
C ALA A 783 23.82 22.19 -2.01
N VAL A 784 22.82 22.93 -1.53
CA VAL A 784 22.60 24.33 -1.89
C VAL A 784 23.79 25.20 -1.45
N PHE A 785 24.23 25.06 -0.20
CA PHE A 785 25.37 25.85 0.30
C PHE A 785 26.73 25.50 -0.36
N LEU A 786 26.85 24.29 -0.89
CA LEU A 786 28.03 23.88 -1.66
C LEU A 786 28.00 24.35 -3.13
N THR A 787 26.83 24.65 -3.65
CA THR A 787 26.61 24.91 -5.08
C THR A 787 26.51 26.40 -5.38
N MET A 788 25.80 27.14 -4.51
CA MET A 788 25.59 28.57 -4.72
C MET A 788 26.90 29.34 -4.51
N PRO A 789 27.26 30.22 -5.46
CA PRO A 789 28.38 31.13 -5.28
C PRO A 789 28.14 32.07 -4.08
N ALA A 790 29.17 32.30 -3.26
CA ALA A 790 29.07 33.16 -2.08
C ALA A 790 28.50 34.56 -2.40
N GLN A 791 28.77 35.09 -3.60
CA GLN A 791 28.29 36.39 -4.09
C GLN A 791 26.76 36.48 -4.25
N HIS A 792 26.07 35.32 -4.50
CA HIS A 792 24.64 35.26 -4.70
C HIS A 792 23.88 34.83 -3.43
N LEU A 793 24.57 34.29 -2.44
CA LEU A 793 23.97 33.73 -1.23
C LEU A 793 23.34 34.82 -0.36
N LEU A 794 24.01 35.94 -0.15
CA LEU A 794 23.49 37.07 0.63
C LEU A 794 22.36 37.82 -0.09
N PRO A 795 22.51 38.26 -1.38
CA PRO A 795 21.46 39.03 -2.04
C PRO A 795 20.17 38.23 -2.29
N GLU A 796 20.27 36.93 -2.58
CA GLU A 796 19.14 36.09 -2.99
C GLU A 796 18.41 35.38 -1.82
N LEU A 797 19.11 35.18 -0.69
CA LEU A 797 18.63 34.39 0.43
C LEU A 797 18.68 35.13 1.77
N SER A 798 18.85 36.47 1.77
CA SER A 798 18.99 37.28 2.99
C SER A 798 17.93 36.98 4.05
N ASP A 799 16.69 36.79 3.62
CA ASP A 799 15.56 36.61 4.50
C ASP A 799 15.48 35.18 5.08
N LEU A 800 15.96 34.20 4.32
CA LEU A 800 15.89 32.77 4.70
C LEU A 800 17.10 32.32 5.52
N LEU A 801 18.27 32.99 5.40
CA LEU A 801 19.50 32.57 6.06
C LEU A 801 19.43 32.59 7.60
N PRO A 802 18.86 33.62 8.26
CA PRO A 802 18.74 33.65 9.72
C PRO A 802 17.85 32.53 10.24
N GLU A 803 16.72 32.30 9.59
CA GLU A 803 15.78 31.25 9.95
C GLU A 803 16.37 29.86 9.72
N THR A 804 17.07 29.68 8.60
CA THR A 804 17.76 28.40 8.30
C THR A 804 18.84 28.11 9.34
N ARG A 805 19.59 29.13 9.78
CA ARG A 805 20.62 28.98 10.81
C ARG A 805 19.99 28.58 12.15
N ALA A 806 18.91 29.26 12.56
CA ALA A 806 18.20 28.93 13.80
C ALA A 806 17.64 27.49 13.76
N TRP A 807 16.97 27.14 12.66
CA TRP A 807 16.44 25.78 12.48
C TRP A 807 17.54 24.70 12.50
N LEU A 808 18.69 24.94 11.86
CA LEU A 808 19.81 23.99 11.88
C LEU A 808 20.40 23.84 13.29
N ALA A 809 20.49 24.93 14.08
CA ALA A 809 20.93 24.87 15.45
C ALA A 809 19.96 24.04 16.32
N ASP A 810 18.65 24.25 16.17
CA ASP A 810 17.63 23.46 16.87
C ASP A 810 17.70 21.96 16.50
N MET A 811 17.97 21.65 15.22
CA MET A 811 18.14 20.27 14.77
C MET A 811 19.40 19.60 15.35
N VAL A 812 20.49 20.35 15.54
CA VAL A 812 21.71 19.82 16.16
C VAL A 812 21.45 19.41 17.62
N GLU A 813 20.66 20.19 18.33
CA GLU A 813 20.37 19.97 19.76
C GLU A 813 19.22 18.98 20.01
N GLY A 814 18.16 19.03 19.18
CA GLY A 814 16.86 18.43 19.48
C GLY A 814 16.44 17.24 18.62
N ASP A 815 17.07 16.96 17.48
CA ASP A 815 16.60 15.85 16.60
C ASP A 815 16.83 14.50 17.29
N PRO A 816 15.84 13.61 17.29
CA PRO A 816 15.96 12.26 17.88
C PRO A 816 17.00 11.38 17.17
N ASP A 817 17.22 11.60 15.86
CA ASP A 817 18.18 10.83 15.08
C ASP A 817 19.61 11.41 15.12
N THR A 818 20.59 10.56 15.44
CA THR A 818 22.01 10.94 15.53
C THR A 818 22.60 11.40 14.20
N ASP A 819 22.15 10.82 13.11
CA ASP A 819 22.63 11.14 11.77
C ASP A 819 22.06 12.47 11.28
N CYS A 820 20.80 12.77 11.62
CA CYS A 820 20.21 14.09 11.39
C CYS A 820 20.97 15.16 12.16
N ARG A 821 21.28 14.95 13.46
CA ARG A 821 22.09 15.91 14.25
C ARG A 821 23.46 16.18 13.62
N SER A 822 24.11 15.11 13.18
CA SER A 822 25.43 15.25 12.53
C SER A 822 25.39 16.00 11.21
N LEU A 823 24.35 15.74 10.38
CA LEU A 823 24.12 16.46 9.13
C LEU A 823 23.78 17.93 9.37
N ALA A 824 22.95 18.20 10.37
CA ALA A 824 22.61 19.57 10.74
C ALA A 824 23.85 20.37 11.18
N ALA A 825 24.75 19.76 11.97
CA ALA A 825 26.01 20.37 12.36
C ALA A 825 26.92 20.66 11.16
N GLN A 826 26.98 19.74 10.20
CA GLN A 826 27.73 19.94 8.95
C GLN A 826 27.11 21.05 8.09
N ALA A 827 25.79 21.09 7.95
CA ALA A 827 25.08 22.13 7.21
C ALA A 827 25.33 23.51 7.85
N LEU A 828 25.28 23.59 9.18
CA LEU A 828 25.55 24.82 9.94
C LEU A 828 27.01 25.31 9.71
N ALA A 829 27.99 24.41 9.78
CA ALA A 829 29.37 24.72 9.53
C ALA A 829 29.61 25.19 8.08
N LEU A 830 28.95 24.59 7.09
CA LEU A 830 28.98 25.01 5.69
C LEU A 830 28.36 26.41 5.50
N LEU A 831 27.23 26.67 6.12
CA LEU A 831 26.56 27.96 6.08
C LEU A 831 27.48 29.07 6.67
N GLU A 832 28.04 28.85 7.85
CA GLU A 832 28.92 29.80 8.49
C GLU A 832 30.17 30.06 7.67
N ARG A 833 30.77 29.05 7.05
CA ARG A 833 31.91 29.19 6.15
C ARG A 833 31.55 30.00 4.91
N SER A 834 30.39 29.72 4.29
CA SER A 834 29.94 30.46 3.10
C SER A 834 29.66 31.92 3.41
N LEU A 835 29.08 32.23 4.59
CA LEU A 835 28.85 33.60 5.04
C LEU A 835 30.17 34.34 5.33
N ARG A 836 31.16 33.69 5.93
CA ARG A 836 32.51 34.31 6.14
C ARG A 836 33.15 34.68 4.82
N VAL A 837 33.16 33.79 3.83
CA VAL A 837 33.72 34.06 2.51
C VAL A 837 32.97 35.20 1.83
N SER A 838 31.67 35.33 1.99
CA SER A 838 30.86 36.42 1.42
C SER A 838 31.19 37.78 2.05
N LEU A 839 31.55 37.81 3.35
CA LEU A 839 31.88 39.04 4.09
C LEU A 839 33.34 39.47 3.89
N GLU A 840 34.24 38.53 3.53
CA GLU A 840 35.67 38.79 3.32
C GLU A 840 36.02 39.26 1.87
N VAL A 841 35.05 39.18 0.92
CA VAL A 841 35.29 39.71 -0.45
C VAL A 841 35.24 41.23 -0.38
N PRO A 842 36.38 41.97 -0.66
CA PRO A 842 36.35 43.40 -0.68
C PRO A 842 35.40 43.89 -1.79
N ALA A 843 34.54 44.84 -1.47
CA ALA A 843 33.75 45.54 -2.48
C ALA A 843 34.73 46.14 -3.51
N GLU A 844 34.74 45.67 -4.75
CA GLU A 844 35.47 46.29 -5.84
C GLU A 844 34.99 47.72 -5.96
N ALA A 845 35.93 48.64 -5.81
CA ALA A 845 35.73 50.06 -5.97
C ALA A 845 35.16 50.36 -7.37
N PRO A 846 34.17 51.25 -7.52
CA PRO A 846 33.63 51.63 -8.81
C PRO A 846 34.75 52.20 -9.66
N GLN A 847 35.02 51.59 -10.80
CA GLN A 847 35.89 52.16 -11.82
C GLN A 847 35.26 53.45 -12.32
N ALA A 848 36.03 54.54 -12.19
CA ALA A 848 35.73 55.87 -12.66
C ALA A 848 35.74 55.95 -14.18
#